data_5ab54864e4b5201a4bd10c9115f19373
#
_entry.id   5ab54864e4b5201a4bd10c9115f19373
#
_cell.length_a   1.000
_cell.length_b   1.000
_cell.length_c   1.000
_cell.angle_alpha   90.00
_cell.angle_beta   90.00
_cell.angle_gamma   90.00
#
_symmetry.space_group_name_H-M   'P 1'
#
loop_
_entity.id
_entity.type
_entity.pdbx_description
1 polymer ?
#
loop_
_entity_poly.entity_id
_entity_poly.type
_entity_poly.pdbx_seq_one_letter_code
_entity_poly.pdbx_strand_id
1 'polypeptide(L)'
;MLRHLSCGTRFSLSLRRAASSIRSAAENGPKAFTAGVPRRNQLRRSLVRANFVTMATGGSEEPPSSLGQKGHINRLIHEKSPYLLQHAHNPVNWYPWGPEAFAKAKAEDKPIFLSVGYSTCHWCHVMERESFENEEIGQILNENFVCIKVDREERPDVDKVYMMFVQATSGGGGWPMSVWLTPDLKPFVGGTYFAPEDGLLRPGFKTVLRNLADQWKRNRSEVIERGNKILEALQKSVMMSSDKERMPPPCPQVMQKCFQQLARSYDNEYGGFRESPKFPSPVNFNFLFRFWALNKTSVNGAQALEMALHTLKMMALGGIHDHIGQGFHRYSTDQHWHVPHFEKMLYDQGQLAVSYTEAYQISGDTFFADVARDILLYVSRDLSDKSGGFYSAEDADSYASANSTEKKEGAFCVWTEQEIRELLPDPVSEATQSITMADVFAYHYGVKSNGNVEPAQDLHGELKSKNVLIVRYSLELTAAKFGLEIEKVKDILSTCRTRLCEVRKQRPRPHLDSKMVASWNGLMISGFTRAGAVLGEEAYIRRAAQAAAFLREHMLDQNSGQLLRSCYRGSVGVVEHGANPISGFLDDYAFVIRGLIDLYEASFEHQWLEWALRLQQKQDELFWDAKEFGYFTDDAHDTSVLIRLKEEQDGAEPSGNAVAASNLVRLANFTNRPDWIVRSRQIMTAFDKLLNGVPMALPEMVIGLMVQHHPVKQVVIRGELEAPETRELLQCINAHFVPNKILLLADGNSESFLYQTLPFLSTLELKDGKATAYVCQNFSCSLPVTSVAELKALLIK
;
A
#
# COMPACT_ATOMS: atom_id res chain seq x y z
N MET A 1 38.29 -9.71 -10.22
CA MET A 1 37.36 -9.28 -9.16
C MET A 1 35.94 -9.38 -9.67
N LEU A 2 35.46 -10.61 -9.83
CA LEU A 2 34.10 -10.95 -10.32
C LEU A 2 33.63 -12.19 -9.57
N ARG A 3 33.30 -12.01 -8.29
CA ARG A 3 32.69 -13.03 -7.42
C ARG A 3 32.08 -12.30 -6.22
N HIS A 4 30.89 -11.71 -6.37
CA HIS A 4 29.92 -11.41 -5.31
C HIS A 4 28.70 -10.68 -5.88
N LEU A 5 28.05 -11.33 -6.85
CA LEU A 5 26.70 -10.95 -7.31
C LEU A 5 25.89 -12.23 -7.48
N SER A 6 25.63 -12.92 -6.38
CA SER A 6 24.72 -14.06 -6.38
C SER A 6 23.92 -14.15 -5.09
N CYS A 7 23.15 -13.13 -4.79
CA CYS A 7 22.02 -13.24 -3.86
C CYS A 7 20.93 -12.21 -4.21
N GLY A 8 20.67 -12.02 -5.50
CA GLY A 8 19.52 -11.29 -6.01
C GLY A 8 18.35 -12.25 -6.19
N THR A 9 17.30 -11.97 -5.47
CA THR A 9 15.90 -12.38 -5.71
C THR A 9 15.74 -13.56 -6.67
N ARG A 10 15.57 -14.73 -6.13
CA ARG A 10 14.93 -15.81 -6.87
C ARG A 10 13.46 -15.41 -7.06
N PHE A 11 13.15 -14.71 -8.14
CA PHE A 11 11.80 -14.66 -8.68
C PHE A 11 11.22 -16.07 -8.68
N SER A 12 9.91 -16.18 -8.59
CA SER A 12 9.25 -17.48 -8.55
C SER A 12 9.86 -18.40 -9.60
N LEU A 13 10.07 -19.64 -9.29
CA LEU A 13 10.61 -20.63 -10.22
C LEU A 13 9.80 -20.69 -11.53
N SER A 14 8.53 -20.34 -11.46
CA SER A 14 7.61 -20.20 -12.59
C SER A 14 8.00 -19.05 -13.51
N LEU A 15 8.22 -17.85 -12.99
CA LEU A 15 8.63 -16.69 -13.79
C LEU A 15 10.02 -16.88 -14.45
N ARG A 16 10.94 -17.58 -13.81
CA ARG A 16 12.25 -17.89 -14.44
C ARG A 16 12.14 -18.87 -15.61
N ARG A 17 11.23 -19.85 -15.52
CA ARG A 17 10.96 -20.75 -16.66
C ARG A 17 10.24 -20.01 -17.78
N ALA A 18 9.30 -19.13 -17.46
CA ALA A 18 8.66 -18.24 -18.42
C ALA A 18 9.66 -17.27 -19.06
N ALA A 19 10.56 -16.67 -18.26
CA ALA A 19 11.60 -15.76 -18.75
C ALA A 19 12.50 -16.43 -19.80
N SER A 20 12.89 -17.69 -19.61
CA SER A 20 13.70 -18.41 -20.60
C SER A 20 12.93 -18.71 -21.89
N SER A 21 11.68 -19.12 -21.79
CA SER A 21 10.82 -19.42 -22.96
C SER A 21 10.38 -18.15 -23.68
N ILE A 22 10.08 -17.08 -22.93
CA ILE A 22 9.69 -15.78 -23.47
C ILE A 22 10.88 -15.08 -24.12
N ARG A 23 12.08 -15.14 -23.54
CA ARG A 23 13.31 -14.62 -24.14
C ARG A 23 13.62 -15.32 -25.45
N SER A 24 13.52 -16.65 -25.49
CA SER A 24 13.68 -17.42 -26.71
C SER A 24 12.68 -17.03 -27.80
N ALA A 25 11.44 -16.71 -27.45
CA ALA A 25 10.42 -16.23 -28.38
C ALA A 25 10.64 -14.78 -28.85
N ALA A 26 11.33 -13.96 -28.03
CA ALA A 26 11.63 -12.55 -28.32
C ALA A 26 12.97 -12.38 -29.07
N GLU A 27 13.95 -13.26 -28.87
CA GLU A 27 15.29 -13.18 -29.46
C GLU A 27 15.35 -13.57 -30.95
N ASN A 28 14.33 -14.24 -31.48
CA ASN A 28 14.24 -14.62 -32.90
C ASN A 28 13.64 -13.53 -33.81
N GLY A 29 13.63 -12.26 -33.36
CA GLY A 29 13.24 -11.10 -34.15
C GLY A 29 14.27 -9.98 -34.02
N PRO A 30 14.17 -8.88 -34.77
CA PRO A 30 15.08 -7.75 -34.60
C PRO A 30 15.06 -7.31 -33.13
N LYS A 31 16.25 -7.17 -32.53
CA LYS A 31 16.50 -7.00 -31.09
C LYS A 31 15.40 -6.19 -30.38
N ALA A 32 14.68 -6.84 -29.49
CA ALA A 32 13.70 -6.19 -28.64
C ALA A 32 14.41 -5.17 -27.75
N PHE A 33 13.88 -3.94 -27.70
CA PHE A 33 14.43 -2.88 -26.91
C PHE A 33 13.96 -3.05 -25.45
N THR A 34 14.88 -3.26 -24.55
CA THR A 34 14.62 -3.20 -23.11
C THR A 34 14.92 -1.79 -22.65
N ALA A 35 13.89 -1.06 -22.23
CA ALA A 35 14.05 0.22 -21.55
C ALA A 35 14.30 -0.03 -20.07
N GLY A 36 15.48 0.29 -19.59
CA GLY A 36 15.79 0.27 -18.15
C GLY A 36 15.97 1.69 -17.65
N VAL A 37 15.77 1.92 -16.38
CA VAL A 37 15.96 3.21 -15.70
C VAL A 37 17.36 3.77 -15.96
N PRO A 38 17.54 5.03 -16.37
CA PRO A 38 18.83 5.57 -16.73
C PRO A 38 19.73 5.81 -15.50
N ARG A 39 20.94 5.27 -15.55
CA ARG A 39 22.05 5.78 -14.74
C ARG A 39 22.74 6.91 -15.50
N ARG A 40 22.68 8.12 -14.92
CA ARG A 40 23.47 9.36 -15.15
C ARG A 40 24.01 9.68 -16.55
N ASN A 41 23.70 10.88 -17.07
CA ASN A 41 24.65 11.99 -17.20
C ASN A 41 24.03 13.26 -17.81
N GLN A 42 24.50 14.35 -17.27
CA GLN A 42 24.35 15.77 -17.54
C GLN A 42 24.04 16.24 -18.98
N LEU A 43 23.21 17.28 -19.13
CA LEU A 43 23.45 18.38 -20.05
C LEU A 43 22.59 19.64 -19.76
N ARG A 44 23.28 20.69 -19.75
CA ARG A 44 23.25 22.13 -19.82
C ARG A 44 21.98 22.84 -20.30
N ARG A 45 21.83 23.98 -19.63
CA ARG A 45 20.92 25.13 -19.71
C ARG A 45 20.72 25.79 -21.06
N SER A 46 19.55 26.40 -21.26
CA SER A 46 19.42 27.75 -21.85
C SER A 46 18.22 28.50 -21.24
N LEU A 47 18.49 29.77 -20.94
CA LEU A 47 17.57 30.75 -20.32
C LEU A 47 16.80 31.52 -21.40
N VAL A 48 15.53 31.88 -21.19
CA VAL A 48 14.94 33.15 -21.70
C VAL A 48 13.84 33.68 -20.76
N ARG A 49 13.74 34.99 -20.72
CA ARG A 49 13.18 35.94 -19.74
C ARG A 49 11.66 36.10 -19.73
N ALA A 50 11.21 36.58 -18.57
CA ALA A 50 9.87 37.01 -18.17
C ALA A 50 9.35 38.31 -18.84
N ASN A 51 8.02 38.49 -18.76
CA ASN A 51 7.40 39.81 -18.55
C ASN A 51 6.08 39.72 -17.78
N PHE A 52 5.91 40.66 -16.86
CA PHE A 52 4.83 40.88 -15.90
C PHE A 52 3.58 41.52 -16.51
N VAL A 53 2.39 41.26 -15.92
CA VAL A 53 1.41 42.29 -15.51
C VAL A 53 0.35 41.72 -14.55
N THR A 54 -0.13 42.57 -13.66
CA THR A 54 -0.74 42.46 -12.34
C THR A 54 -2.28 42.40 -12.24
N MET A 55 -2.78 41.87 -11.09
CA MET A 55 -3.94 42.23 -10.24
C MET A 55 -5.36 41.77 -10.70
N ALA A 56 -6.33 41.41 -9.85
CA ALA A 56 -6.54 41.31 -8.39
C ALA A 56 -7.87 40.58 -8.07
N THR A 57 -7.99 40.16 -6.81
CA THR A 57 -9.16 39.97 -5.92
C THR A 57 -10.08 38.73 -6.03
N GLY A 58 -10.01 37.90 -5.06
CA GLY A 58 -10.97 37.43 -4.06
C GLY A 58 -12.13 36.52 -4.47
N GLY A 59 -12.01 35.24 -4.18
CA GLY A 59 -13.11 34.27 -4.20
C GLY A 59 -12.56 32.85 -4.03
N SER A 60 -13.01 32.15 -3.00
CA SER A 60 -12.63 30.77 -2.71
C SER A 60 -13.25 29.80 -3.73
N GLU A 61 -12.59 29.64 -4.85
CA GLU A 61 -12.83 28.57 -5.82
C GLU A 61 -11.49 27.89 -6.11
N GLU A 62 -11.51 26.56 -6.31
CA GLU A 62 -10.34 25.80 -6.70
C GLU A 62 -9.59 26.50 -7.84
N PRO A 63 -8.26 26.57 -7.80
CA PRO A 63 -7.53 27.16 -8.92
C PRO A 63 -7.76 26.32 -10.18
N PRO A 64 -8.17 26.91 -11.29
CA PRO A 64 -8.29 26.18 -12.54
C PRO A 64 -6.92 25.63 -12.93
N SER A 65 -6.85 24.33 -13.23
CA SER A 65 -5.74 23.72 -13.93
C SER A 65 -5.32 24.64 -15.09
N SER A 66 -4.04 24.84 -15.27
CA SER A 66 -3.43 25.68 -16.32
C SER A 66 -4.15 25.50 -17.67
N LEU A 67 -4.97 26.48 -18.04
CA LEU A 67 -5.62 26.59 -19.35
C LEU A 67 -4.61 27.12 -20.38
N GLY A 68 -3.64 26.29 -20.78
CA GLY A 68 -2.91 26.44 -22.01
C GLY A 68 -3.67 25.74 -23.14
N GLN A 69 -3.96 26.39 -24.21
CA GLN A 69 -4.63 25.98 -25.43
C GLN A 69 -5.14 24.54 -25.50
N LYS A 70 -6.34 24.27 -24.98
CA LYS A 70 -6.97 22.95 -25.02
C LYS A 70 -7.74 22.79 -26.33
N GLY A 71 -7.02 22.30 -27.38
CA GLY A 71 -7.63 21.93 -28.65
C GLY A 71 -8.11 20.46 -28.69
N HIS A 72 -7.58 19.59 -27.78
CA HIS A 72 -7.83 18.16 -27.82
C HIS A 72 -8.76 17.72 -26.69
N ILE A 73 -9.72 16.87 -27.03
CA ILE A 73 -10.57 16.16 -26.06
C ILE A 73 -10.66 14.73 -26.56
N ASN A 74 -10.33 13.77 -25.70
CA ASN A 74 -10.46 12.36 -25.96
C ASN A 74 -11.50 11.69 -25.03
N ARG A 75 -11.71 10.39 -25.15
CA ARG A 75 -12.76 9.66 -24.44
C ARG A 75 -12.61 9.60 -22.92
N LEU A 76 -11.41 9.82 -22.41
CA LEU A 76 -11.14 9.81 -20.99
C LEU A 76 -11.85 10.94 -20.22
N ILE A 77 -12.36 11.97 -20.91
CA ILE A 77 -13.15 13.05 -20.30
C ILE A 77 -14.44 12.54 -19.63
N HIS A 78 -14.88 11.36 -19.97
CA HIS A 78 -16.10 10.73 -19.41
C HIS A 78 -15.80 9.79 -18.24
N GLU A 79 -14.52 9.59 -17.93
CA GLU A 79 -14.11 8.73 -16.83
C GLU A 79 -14.17 9.46 -15.48
N LYS A 80 -14.05 8.70 -14.38
CA LYS A 80 -14.04 9.26 -13.02
C LYS A 80 -12.67 9.17 -12.35
N SER A 81 -11.79 8.28 -12.83
CA SER A 81 -10.42 8.18 -12.32
C SER A 81 -9.69 9.51 -12.50
N PRO A 82 -9.14 10.09 -11.40
CA PRO A 82 -8.30 11.29 -11.51
C PRO A 82 -7.13 11.08 -12.49
N TYR A 83 -6.53 9.89 -12.51
CA TYR A 83 -5.47 9.56 -13.46
C TYR A 83 -5.91 9.58 -14.92
N LEU A 84 -7.06 9.01 -15.24
CA LEU A 84 -7.58 9.02 -16.60
C LEU A 84 -7.97 10.44 -17.03
N LEU A 85 -8.59 11.21 -16.14
CA LEU A 85 -8.96 12.59 -16.39
C LEU A 85 -7.76 13.52 -16.66
N GLN A 86 -6.62 13.29 -16.02
CA GLN A 86 -5.37 14.01 -16.29
C GLN A 86 -5.00 13.93 -17.77
N HIS A 87 -5.23 12.79 -18.42
CA HIS A 87 -4.91 12.54 -19.82
C HIS A 87 -6.03 12.87 -20.82
N ALA A 88 -7.16 13.41 -20.37
CA ALA A 88 -8.32 13.70 -21.21
C ALA A 88 -8.07 14.76 -22.29
N HIS A 89 -7.05 15.59 -22.12
CA HIS A 89 -6.70 16.68 -23.02
C HIS A 89 -5.39 16.48 -23.78
N ASN A 90 -4.79 15.29 -23.70
CA ASN A 90 -3.60 14.99 -24.50
C ASN A 90 -3.94 14.95 -26.00
N PRO A 91 -3.00 15.30 -26.90
CA PRO A 91 -3.15 15.10 -28.36
C PRO A 91 -3.30 13.62 -28.74
N VAL A 92 -2.91 12.68 -27.86
CA VAL A 92 -3.15 11.25 -28.05
C VAL A 92 -4.64 10.94 -27.89
N ASN A 93 -5.22 10.23 -28.86
CA ASN A 93 -6.61 9.83 -28.84
C ASN A 93 -6.81 8.59 -27.93
N TRP A 94 -6.76 8.83 -26.64
CA TRP A 94 -6.89 7.81 -25.61
C TRP A 94 -8.31 7.20 -25.52
N TYR A 95 -8.34 5.90 -25.28
CA TYR A 95 -9.51 5.12 -24.92
C TYR A 95 -9.33 4.55 -23.51
N PRO A 96 -10.38 4.40 -22.71
CA PRO A 96 -10.37 3.53 -21.55
C PRO A 96 -10.28 2.05 -22.00
N TRP A 97 -9.92 1.17 -21.09
CA TRP A 97 -9.95 -0.29 -21.32
C TRP A 97 -11.40 -0.74 -21.51
N GLY A 98 -11.73 -1.24 -22.69
CA GLY A 98 -13.10 -1.65 -22.97
C GLY A 98 -13.37 -2.01 -24.44
N PRO A 99 -14.58 -2.50 -24.72
CA PRO A 99 -14.97 -3.08 -26.01
C PRO A 99 -14.87 -2.11 -27.19
N GLU A 100 -15.05 -0.80 -26.99
CA GLU A 100 -14.92 0.21 -28.05
C GLU A 100 -13.50 0.22 -28.62
N ALA A 101 -12.48 0.28 -27.76
CA ALA A 101 -11.08 0.27 -28.16
C ALA A 101 -10.71 -1.04 -28.87
N PHE A 102 -11.18 -2.18 -28.33
CA PHE A 102 -10.89 -3.51 -28.91
C PHE A 102 -11.53 -3.68 -30.29
N ALA A 103 -12.79 -3.26 -30.45
CA ALA A 103 -13.49 -3.30 -31.72
C ALA A 103 -12.81 -2.42 -32.78
N LYS A 104 -12.37 -1.21 -32.37
CA LYS A 104 -11.62 -0.31 -33.25
C LYS A 104 -10.29 -0.92 -33.69
N ALA A 105 -9.52 -1.51 -32.77
CA ALA A 105 -8.24 -2.15 -33.09
C ALA A 105 -8.42 -3.28 -34.12
N LYS A 106 -9.48 -4.09 -33.98
CA LYS A 106 -9.83 -5.15 -34.93
C LYS A 106 -10.30 -4.60 -36.26
N ALA A 107 -11.18 -3.60 -36.26
CA ALA A 107 -11.75 -3.02 -37.48
C ALA A 107 -10.70 -2.30 -38.34
N GLU A 108 -9.75 -1.59 -37.71
CA GLU A 108 -8.69 -0.86 -38.39
C GLU A 108 -7.41 -1.70 -38.60
N ASP A 109 -7.39 -2.93 -38.09
CA ASP A 109 -6.23 -3.83 -38.08
C ASP A 109 -4.96 -3.14 -37.53
N LYS A 110 -5.12 -2.40 -36.42
CA LYS A 110 -4.04 -1.67 -35.75
C LYS A 110 -3.63 -2.38 -34.47
N PRO A 111 -2.32 -2.42 -34.14
CA PRO A 111 -1.87 -2.84 -32.83
C PRO A 111 -2.33 -1.85 -31.77
N ILE A 112 -2.46 -2.34 -30.54
CA ILE A 112 -2.84 -1.51 -29.39
C ILE A 112 -1.56 -1.03 -28.68
N PHE A 113 -1.52 0.26 -28.34
CA PHE A 113 -0.58 0.80 -27.37
C PHE A 113 -1.30 0.94 -26.02
N LEU A 114 -0.91 0.13 -25.06
CA LEU A 114 -1.43 0.13 -23.69
C LEU A 114 -0.47 0.88 -22.78
N SER A 115 -0.95 1.94 -22.12
CA SER A 115 -0.23 2.68 -21.09
C SER A 115 -0.94 2.53 -19.76
N VAL A 116 -0.23 2.02 -18.75
CA VAL A 116 -0.76 1.79 -17.40
C VAL A 116 0.03 2.61 -16.39
N GLY A 117 -0.67 3.24 -15.47
CA GLY A 117 -0.09 4.03 -14.40
C GLY A 117 -1.10 4.31 -13.28
N TYR A 118 -0.86 5.33 -12.50
CA TYR A 118 -1.77 5.79 -11.43
C TYR A 118 -1.55 7.28 -11.14
N SER A 119 -2.50 7.89 -10.44
CA SER A 119 -2.64 9.35 -10.33
C SER A 119 -1.45 10.06 -9.67
N THR A 120 -0.82 9.46 -8.67
CA THR A 120 0.29 10.07 -7.90
C THR A 120 1.68 9.63 -8.37
N CYS A 121 1.76 8.98 -9.53
CA CYS A 121 2.98 8.41 -10.09
C CYS A 121 3.85 9.50 -10.76
N HIS A 122 4.92 9.93 -10.10
CA HIS A 122 5.86 10.93 -10.62
C HIS A 122 6.37 10.62 -12.05
N TRP A 123 6.88 9.41 -12.30
CA TRP A 123 7.35 9.03 -13.62
C TRP A 123 6.25 8.96 -14.69
N CYS A 124 4.98 8.75 -14.28
CA CYS A 124 3.84 8.85 -15.18
C CYS A 124 3.62 10.29 -15.61
N HIS A 125 3.74 11.26 -14.69
CA HIS A 125 3.68 12.70 -15.00
C HIS A 125 4.85 13.13 -15.89
N VAL A 126 6.06 12.62 -15.66
CA VAL A 126 7.22 12.88 -16.53
C VAL A 126 6.94 12.41 -17.95
N MET A 127 6.45 11.17 -18.13
CA MET A 127 6.14 10.63 -19.46
C MET A 127 4.95 11.35 -20.13
N GLU A 128 4.01 11.87 -19.35
CA GLU A 128 2.92 12.70 -19.86
C GLU A 128 3.45 13.99 -20.48
N ARG A 129 4.20 14.77 -19.71
CA ARG A 129 4.77 16.06 -20.16
C ARG A 129 5.71 15.90 -21.35
N GLU A 130 6.59 14.89 -21.31
CA GLU A 130 7.60 14.70 -22.34
C GLU A 130 7.09 14.05 -23.62
N SER A 131 6.09 13.16 -23.52
CA SER A 131 5.65 12.32 -24.62
C SER A 131 4.16 12.44 -24.95
N PHE A 132 3.25 12.38 -23.98
CA PHE A 132 1.82 12.34 -24.29
C PHE A 132 1.19 13.70 -24.57
N GLU A 133 1.82 14.79 -24.14
CA GLU A 133 1.47 16.18 -24.51
C GLU A 133 2.17 16.64 -25.80
N ASN A 134 3.04 15.82 -26.38
CA ASN A 134 3.78 16.15 -27.59
C ASN A 134 2.96 15.84 -28.85
N GLU A 135 2.70 16.85 -29.68
CA GLU A 135 1.87 16.74 -30.88
C GLU A 135 2.42 15.73 -31.91
N GLU A 136 3.76 15.68 -32.13
CA GLU A 136 4.37 14.73 -33.06
C GLU A 136 4.19 13.30 -32.58
N ILE A 137 4.42 13.05 -31.30
CA ILE A 137 4.22 11.73 -30.71
C ILE A 137 2.74 11.36 -30.74
N GLY A 138 1.85 12.30 -30.43
CA GLY A 138 0.40 12.12 -30.54
C GLY A 138 -0.03 11.72 -31.95
N GLN A 139 0.50 12.39 -32.96
CA GLN A 139 0.24 12.03 -34.36
C GLN A 139 0.71 10.62 -34.70
N ILE A 140 1.96 10.27 -34.35
CA ILE A 140 2.50 8.91 -34.61
C ILE A 140 1.63 7.83 -33.96
N LEU A 141 1.22 8.05 -32.71
CA LEU A 141 0.37 7.14 -31.95
C LEU A 141 -1.00 6.98 -32.62
N ASN A 142 -1.69 8.08 -32.91
CA ASN A 142 -3.04 8.08 -33.48
C ASN A 142 -3.11 7.44 -34.87
N GLU A 143 -2.09 7.66 -35.70
CA GLU A 143 -2.02 7.10 -37.05
C GLU A 143 -1.81 5.58 -37.04
N ASN A 144 -1.01 5.07 -36.13
CA ASN A 144 -0.50 3.69 -36.22
C ASN A 144 -1.02 2.74 -35.14
N PHE A 145 -1.62 3.25 -34.06
CA PHE A 145 -2.05 2.45 -32.93
C PHE A 145 -3.47 2.83 -32.47
N VAL A 146 -4.13 1.92 -31.76
CA VAL A 146 -5.24 2.26 -30.87
C VAL A 146 -4.66 2.40 -29.47
N CYS A 147 -4.79 3.60 -28.89
CA CYS A 147 -4.14 3.93 -27.61
C CYS A 147 -5.11 3.74 -26.45
N ILE A 148 -4.76 2.86 -25.53
CA ILE A 148 -5.55 2.57 -24.32
C ILE A 148 -4.79 3.05 -23.09
N LYS A 149 -5.51 3.78 -22.20
CA LYS A 149 -5.01 4.22 -20.91
C LYS A 149 -5.70 3.47 -19.79
N VAL A 150 -4.95 2.97 -18.81
CA VAL A 150 -5.48 2.21 -17.68
C VAL A 150 -4.94 2.75 -16.37
N ASP A 151 -5.84 3.01 -15.44
CA ASP A 151 -5.50 3.21 -14.03
C ASP A 151 -5.35 1.83 -13.36
N ARG A 152 -4.12 1.52 -12.93
CA ARG A 152 -3.81 0.25 -12.27
C ARG A 152 -4.57 0.02 -10.97
N GLU A 153 -5.01 1.09 -10.34
CA GLU A 153 -5.72 1.04 -9.07
C GLU A 153 -7.19 0.66 -9.28
N GLU A 154 -7.75 1.03 -10.43
CA GLU A 154 -9.07 0.59 -10.88
C GLU A 154 -9.05 -0.82 -11.48
N ARG A 155 -8.02 -1.12 -12.29
CA ARG A 155 -7.90 -2.37 -13.04
C ARG A 155 -6.59 -3.11 -12.70
N PRO A 156 -6.44 -3.57 -11.43
CA PRO A 156 -5.28 -4.35 -11.01
C PRO A 156 -5.16 -5.70 -11.75
N ASP A 157 -6.24 -6.24 -12.26
CA ASP A 157 -6.29 -7.44 -13.09
C ASP A 157 -5.54 -7.25 -14.41
N VAL A 158 -5.80 -6.16 -15.13
CA VAL A 158 -5.09 -5.78 -16.36
C VAL A 158 -3.62 -5.49 -16.06
N ASP A 159 -3.36 -4.67 -15.04
CA ASP A 159 -2.00 -4.30 -14.63
C ASP A 159 -1.13 -5.52 -14.34
N LYS A 160 -1.60 -6.43 -13.48
CA LYS A 160 -0.84 -7.61 -13.05
C LYS A 160 -0.48 -8.53 -14.22
N VAL A 161 -1.39 -8.75 -15.17
CA VAL A 161 -1.12 -9.61 -16.35
C VAL A 161 0.00 -9.04 -17.22
N TYR A 162 -0.07 -7.74 -17.54
CA TYR A 162 0.95 -7.15 -18.42
C TYR A 162 2.24 -6.78 -17.67
N MET A 163 2.18 -6.51 -16.38
CA MET A 163 3.36 -6.36 -15.54
C MET A 163 4.17 -7.66 -15.46
N MET A 164 3.50 -8.81 -15.34
CA MET A 164 4.14 -10.13 -15.40
C MET A 164 4.89 -10.32 -16.73
N PHE A 165 4.30 -9.90 -17.85
CA PHE A 165 4.97 -9.91 -19.16
C PHE A 165 6.21 -9.00 -19.17
N VAL A 166 6.09 -7.77 -18.71
CA VAL A 166 7.20 -6.81 -18.67
C VAL A 166 8.33 -7.34 -17.80
N GLN A 167 8.03 -7.84 -16.61
CA GLN A 167 9.03 -8.42 -15.71
C GLN A 167 9.74 -9.64 -16.30
N ALA A 168 9.00 -10.51 -16.97
CA ALA A 168 9.57 -11.70 -17.60
C ALA A 168 10.52 -11.38 -18.77
N THR A 169 10.26 -10.29 -19.52
CA THR A 169 11.05 -9.89 -20.69
C THR A 169 12.18 -8.94 -20.35
N SER A 170 11.98 -7.96 -19.46
CA SER A 170 12.97 -6.94 -19.12
C SER A 170 13.80 -7.28 -17.87
N GLY A 171 13.35 -8.21 -17.05
CA GLY A 171 13.95 -8.55 -15.76
C GLY A 171 13.62 -7.60 -14.62
N GLY A 172 12.78 -6.58 -14.86
CA GLY A 172 12.27 -5.62 -13.90
C GLY A 172 10.92 -5.10 -14.36
N GLY A 173 10.22 -4.36 -13.48
CA GLY A 173 8.91 -3.74 -13.77
C GLY A 173 8.74 -2.45 -12.99
N GLY A 174 7.69 -1.72 -13.29
CA GLY A 174 7.34 -0.44 -12.64
C GLY A 174 6.43 0.38 -13.54
N TRP A 175 6.01 1.52 -13.04
CA TRP A 175 5.15 2.46 -13.74
C TRP A 175 5.90 3.75 -14.07
N PRO A 176 5.54 4.39 -15.22
CA PRO A 176 4.52 3.99 -16.19
C PRO A 176 4.89 2.67 -16.85
N MET A 177 3.90 1.82 -17.13
CA MET A 177 4.08 0.62 -17.91
C MET A 177 3.55 0.84 -19.33
N SER A 178 4.36 0.53 -20.34
CA SER A 178 4.04 0.67 -21.76
C SER A 178 4.12 -0.68 -22.43
N VAL A 179 3.00 -1.14 -23.01
CA VAL A 179 2.92 -2.47 -23.66
C VAL A 179 2.24 -2.36 -25.01
N TRP A 180 2.80 -3.01 -26.02
CA TRP A 180 2.17 -3.13 -27.32
C TRP A 180 1.53 -4.50 -27.47
N LEU A 181 0.23 -4.47 -27.86
CA LEU A 181 -0.61 -5.65 -27.96
C LEU A 181 -1.09 -5.85 -29.40
N THR A 182 -1.34 -7.10 -29.77
CA THR A 182 -2.13 -7.39 -30.97
C THR A 182 -3.58 -6.97 -30.75
N PRO A 183 -4.42 -6.85 -31.80
CA PRO A 183 -5.86 -6.59 -31.67
C PRO A 183 -6.62 -7.61 -30.81
N ASP A 184 -6.03 -8.78 -30.56
CA ASP A 184 -6.53 -9.81 -29.65
C ASP A 184 -5.89 -9.72 -28.25
N LEU A 185 -5.37 -8.57 -27.87
CA LEU A 185 -4.84 -8.22 -26.54
C LEU A 185 -3.56 -9.00 -26.15
N LYS A 186 -2.90 -9.69 -27.07
CA LYS A 186 -1.70 -10.48 -26.78
C LYS A 186 -0.46 -9.60 -26.81
N PRO A 187 0.37 -9.58 -25.74
CA PRO A 187 1.53 -8.71 -25.68
C PRO A 187 2.66 -9.22 -26.59
N PHE A 188 3.37 -8.30 -27.25
CA PHE A 188 4.52 -8.65 -28.09
C PHE A 188 5.76 -7.78 -27.82
N VAL A 189 5.61 -6.56 -27.31
CA VAL A 189 6.69 -5.69 -26.81
C VAL A 189 6.22 -4.99 -25.57
N GLY A 190 7.12 -4.73 -24.61
CA GLY A 190 6.79 -3.99 -23.38
C GLY A 190 8.03 -3.39 -22.74
N GLY A 191 7.78 -2.43 -21.89
CA GLY A 191 8.76 -1.71 -21.07
C GLY A 191 8.08 -0.81 -20.05
N THR A 192 8.87 0.02 -19.43
CA THR A 192 8.39 1.02 -18.47
C THR A 192 8.41 2.41 -19.13
N TYR A 193 9.11 3.36 -18.54
CA TYR A 193 9.30 4.69 -19.09
C TYR A 193 10.19 4.68 -20.36
N PHE A 194 9.82 5.49 -21.34
CA PHE A 194 10.57 5.79 -22.55
C PHE A 194 10.80 7.30 -22.67
N ALA A 195 12.07 7.71 -22.81
CA ALA A 195 12.39 9.10 -23.13
C ALA A 195 11.88 9.45 -24.55
N PRO A 196 11.48 10.70 -24.84
CA PRO A 196 10.91 11.07 -26.14
C PRO A 196 11.90 10.88 -27.31
N GLU A 197 13.16 11.22 -27.12
CA GLU A 197 14.23 11.20 -28.14
C GLU A 197 15.26 10.08 -27.87
N ASP A 198 16.00 9.73 -28.93
CA ASP A 198 17.05 8.72 -28.84
C ASP A 198 18.20 9.16 -27.91
N GLY A 199 18.54 8.30 -26.98
CA GLY A 199 19.72 8.47 -26.13
C GLY A 199 20.92 7.66 -26.66
N LEU A 200 22.09 7.85 -26.02
CA LEU A 200 23.36 7.19 -26.45
C LEU A 200 23.29 5.66 -26.55
N LEU A 201 22.47 5.02 -25.76
CA LEU A 201 22.39 3.53 -25.66
C LEU A 201 20.96 3.00 -25.78
N ARG A 202 19.98 3.86 -25.94
CA ARG A 202 18.56 3.48 -25.92
C ARG A 202 17.78 4.29 -26.95
N PRO A 203 16.92 3.63 -27.73
CA PRO A 203 16.03 4.33 -28.62
C PRO A 203 14.98 5.10 -27.81
N GLY A 204 14.67 6.28 -28.30
CA GLY A 204 13.59 7.11 -27.80
C GLY A 204 12.22 6.58 -28.20
N PHE A 205 11.19 7.13 -27.57
CA PHE A 205 9.81 6.69 -27.78
C PHE A 205 9.38 6.84 -29.23
N LYS A 206 9.72 7.95 -29.90
CA LYS A 206 9.43 8.16 -31.33
C LYS A 206 10.02 7.06 -32.22
N THR A 207 11.26 6.70 -31.99
CA THR A 207 11.94 5.63 -32.74
C THR A 207 11.30 4.25 -32.49
N VAL A 208 10.96 3.96 -31.24
CA VAL A 208 10.25 2.72 -30.88
C VAL A 208 8.90 2.64 -31.58
N LEU A 209 8.10 3.71 -31.53
CA LEU A 209 6.78 3.76 -32.17
C LEU A 209 6.85 3.54 -33.69
N ARG A 210 7.77 4.24 -34.38
CA ARG A 210 7.95 4.08 -35.83
C ARG A 210 8.38 2.66 -36.21
N ASN A 211 9.33 2.09 -35.47
CA ASN A 211 9.81 0.72 -35.71
C ASN A 211 8.70 -0.32 -35.52
N LEU A 212 7.88 -0.18 -34.48
CA LEU A 212 6.79 -1.12 -34.23
C LEU A 212 5.64 -0.97 -35.24
N ALA A 213 5.35 0.26 -35.67
CA ALA A 213 4.39 0.52 -36.76
C ALA A 213 4.86 -0.12 -38.08
N ASP A 214 6.16 0.00 -38.40
CA ASP A 214 6.75 -0.63 -39.59
C ASP A 214 6.77 -2.16 -39.50
N GLN A 215 7.09 -2.71 -38.32
CA GLN A 215 7.02 -4.17 -38.11
C GLN A 215 5.59 -4.70 -38.28
N TRP A 216 4.59 -4.01 -37.74
CA TRP A 216 3.20 -4.41 -37.94
C TRP A 216 2.80 -4.42 -39.41
N LYS A 217 3.19 -3.38 -40.17
CA LYS A 217 2.87 -3.29 -41.60
C LYS A 217 3.59 -4.35 -42.47
N ARG A 218 4.84 -4.66 -42.14
CA ARG A 218 5.68 -5.56 -42.97
C ARG A 218 5.63 -7.01 -42.52
N ASN A 219 5.59 -7.28 -41.23
CA ASN A 219 5.77 -8.63 -40.66
C ASN A 219 4.63 -8.99 -39.67
N ARG A 220 3.41 -8.58 -39.99
CA ARG A 220 2.22 -8.75 -39.12
C ARG A 220 2.04 -10.17 -38.59
N SER A 221 2.16 -11.18 -39.47
CA SER A 221 1.99 -12.59 -39.10
C SER A 221 3.00 -13.04 -38.04
N GLU A 222 4.25 -12.60 -38.16
CA GLU A 222 5.31 -12.91 -37.20
C GLU A 222 5.04 -12.27 -35.85
N VAL A 223 4.55 -11.00 -35.80
CA VAL A 223 4.17 -10.31 -34.58
C VAL A 223 3.04 -11.04 -33.86
N ILE A 224 2.01 -11.48 -34.61
CA ILE A 224 0.89 -12.24 -34.03
C ILE A 224 1.39 -13.59 -33.47
N GLU A 225 2.24 -14.31 -34.21
CA GLU A 225 2.79 -15.59 -33.74
C GLU A 225 3.64 -15.41 -32.48
N ARG A 226 4.42 -14.33 -32.41
CA ARG A 226 5.18 -13.97 -31.21
C ARG A 226 4.24 -13.73 -30.01
N GLY A 227 3.18 -12.93 -30.16
CA GLY A 227 2.18 -12.69 -29.13
C GLY A 227 1.53 -13.99 -28.64
N ASN A 228 1.21 -14.93 -29.55
CA ASN A 228 0.67 -16.23 -29.18
C ASN A 228 1.66 -17.04 -28.31
N LYS A 229 2.92 -17.14 -28.75
CA LYS A 229 3.97 -17.86 -27.99
C LYS A 229 4.22 -17.25 -26.61
N ILE A 230 4.20 -15.93 -26.52
CA ILE A 230 4.34 -15.22 -25.24
C ILE A 230 3.17 -15.55 -24.32
N LEU A 231 1.93 -15.45 -24.81
CA LEU A 231 0.75 -15.74 -24.00
C LEU A 231 0.76 -17.20 -23.51
N GLU A 232 1.10 -18.16 -24.36
CA GLU A 232 1.24 -19.57 -23.97
C GLU A 232 2.31 -19.77 -22.88
N ALA A 233 3.45 -19.07 -22.99
CA ALA A 233 4.51 -19.15 -22.00
C ALA A 233 4.07 -18.55 -20.65
N LEU A 234 3.36 -17.42 -20.67
CA LEU A 234 2.79 -16.80 -19.48
C LEU A 234 1.76 -17.71 -18.82
N GLN A 235 0.81 -18.27 -19.60
CA GLN A 235 -0.19 -19.21 -19.09
C GLN A 235 0.46 -20.45 -18.44
N LYS A 236 1.49 -21.01 -19.08
CA LYS A 236 2.25 -22.14 -18.50
C LYS A 236 2.98 -21.78 -17.21
N SER A 237 3.45 -20.54 -17.07
CA SER A 237 4.14 -20.10 -15.86
C SER A 237 3.20 -19.96 -14.66
N VAL A 238 1.95 -19.61 -14.89
CA VAL A 238 0.92 -19.43 -13.86
C VAL A 238 0.26 -20.74 -13.44
N MET A 239 0.33 -21.79 -14.29
CA MET A 239 -0.22 -23.09 -13.93
C MET A 239 0.52 -23.66 -12.72
N MET A 240 -0.10 -23.60 -11.57
CA MET A 240 0.35 -24.30 -10.38
C MET A 240 0.17 -25.81 -10.64
N SER A 241 1.21 -26.60 -10.44
CA SER A 241 1.12 -28.04 -10.71
C SER A 241 0.20 -28.69 -9.68
N SER A 242 -0.91 -29.28 -10.13
CA SER A 242 -1.90 -30.01 -9.35
C SER A 242 -1.38 -31.36 -8.88
N ASP A 243 -0.63 -31.37 -7.82
CA ASP A 243 -0.37 -32.59 -7.08
C ASP A 243 -1.37 -32.66 -5.93
N LYS A 244 -2.49 -33.33 -6.17
CA LYS A 244 -3.63 -33.41 -5.21
C LYS A 244 -3.31 -34.14 -3.90
N GLU A 245 -2.17 -34.84 -3.84
CA GLU A 245 -1.71 -35.53 -2.64
C GLU A 245 -0.82 -34.66 -1.76
N ARG A 246 -0.60 -33.39 -2.13
CA ARG A 246 0.25 -32.49 -1.33
C ARG A 246 -0.40 -32.12 -0.03
N MET A 247 0.44 -32.08 0.99
CA MET A 247 0.11 -31.52 2.31
C MET A 247 0.63 -30.08 2.42
N PRO A 248 0.02 -29.23 3.24
CA PRO A 248 0.62 -27.95 3.58
C PRO A 248 2.07 -28.12 4.05
N PRO A 249 2.97 -27.21 3.73
CA PRO A 249 4.37 -27.33 4.14
C PRO A 249 4.50 -27.30 5.68
N PRO A 250 5.56 -27.93 6.25
CA PRO A 250 5.76 -27.96 7.69
C PRO A 250 6.01 -26.57 8.26
N CYS A 251 5.11 -26.07 9.11
CA CYS A 251 5.16 -24.72 9.65
C CYS A 251 6.50 -24.36 10.32
N PRO A 252 7.11 -25.17 11.19
CA PRO A 252 8.36 -24.80 11.86
C PRO A 252 9.51 -24.53 10.89
N GLN A 253 9.63 -25.33 9.83
CA GLN A 253 10.67 -25.17 8.81
C GLN A 253 10.46 -23.93 7.96
N VAL A 254 9.22 -23.68 7.52
CA VAL A 254 8.86 -22.52 6.71
C VAL A 254 9.05 -21.22 7.50
N MET A 255 8.56 -21.19 8.73
CA MET A 255 8.67 -20.06 9.65
C MET A 255 10.16 -19.72 9.92
N GLN A 256 10.97 -20.72 10.24
CA GLN A 256 12.41 -20.54 10.49
C GLN A 256 13.14 -20.05 9.23
N LYS A 257 12.79 -20.59 8.06
CA LYS A 257 13.40 -20.18 6.78
C LYS A 257 13.01 -18.76 6.40
N CYS A 258 11.75 -18.35 6.62
CA CYS A 258 11.29 -16.98 6.41
C CYS A 258 12.10 -16.00 7.26
N PHE A 259 12.24 -16.26 8.56
CA PHE A 259 13.06 -15.47 9.46
C PHE A 259 14.51 -15.37 8.94
N GLN A 260 15.15 -16.51 8.61
CA GLN A 260 16.54 -16.52 8.12
C GLN A 260 16.72 -15.72 6.83
N GLN A 261 15.75 -15.76 5.91
CA GLN A 261 15.82 -14.99 4.67
C GLN A 261 15.68 -13.49 4.94
N LEU A 262 14.78 -13.07 5.82
CA LEU A 262 14.63 -11.68 6.25
C LEU A 262 15.90 -11.20 6.98
N ALA A 263 16.42 -11.97 7.93
CA ALA A 263 17.62 -11.62 8.67
C ALA A 263 18.88 -11.44 7.78
N ARG A 264 18.97 -12.18 6.67
CA ARG A 264 20.06 -12.01 5.69
C ARG A 264 19.96 -10.73 4.86
N SER A 265 18.76 -10.21 4.68
CA SER A 265 18.51 -8.97 3.92
C SER A 265 18.40 -7.74 4.81
N TYR A 266 18.51 -7.91 6.11
CA TYR A 266 18.34 -6.86 7.11
C TYR A 266 19.55 -5.92 7.13
N ASP A 267 19.29 -4.62 7.17
CA ASP A 267 20.29 -3.57 7.36
C ASP A 267 20.43 -3.28 8.87
N ASN A 268 21.58 -3.66 9.45
CA ASN A 268 21.82 -3.51 10.88
C ASN A 268 22.03 -2.05 11.34
N GLU A 269 22.40 -1.15 10.43
CA GLU A 269 22.67 0.26 10.75
C GLU A 269 21.42 1.12 10.68
N TYR A 270 20.69 1.02 9.57
CA TYR A 270 19.52 1.87 9.30
C TYR A 270 18.19 1.12 9.37
N GLY A 271 18.20 -0.16 9.65
CA GLY A 271 17.00 -0.96 9.59
C GLY A 271 16.48 -1.17 8.16
N GLY A 272 15.38 -1.94 8.04
CA GLY A 272 14.82 -2.31 6.75
C GLY A 272 15.43 -3.55 6.12
N PHE A 273 14.86 -4.00 5.00
CA PHE A 273 15.15 -5.31 4.41
C PHE A 273 15.61 -5.17 2.96
N ARG A 274 16.67 -4.56 2.65
CA ARG A 274 17.37 -4.40 1.36
C ARG A 274 18.14 -3.07 1.37
N GLU A 275 18.94 -2.90 0.31
CA GLU A 275 19.53 -1.61 -0.03
C GLU A 275 18.46 -0.67 -0.64
N SER A 276 18.85 0.53 -1.07
CA SER A 276 17.92 1.50 -1.69
C SER A 276 17.38 1.04 -3.05
N PRO A 277 16.15 1.40 -3.39
CA PRO A 277 15.17 2.11 -2.56
C PRO A 277 14.60 1.23 -1.46
N LYS A 278 14.33 1.83 -0.28
CA LYS A 278 13.75 1.14 0.88
C LYS A 278 12.25 1.37 1.00
N PHE A 279 11.49 0.27 1.03
CA PHE A 279 10.06 0.28 1.27
C PHE A 279 9.75 -0.10 2.72
N PRO A 280 8.69 0.45 3.32
CA PRO A 280 8.26 0.10 4.67
C PRO A 280 8.04 -1.40 4.88
N SER A 281 7.36 -2.07 3.94
CA SER A 281 7.06 -3.51 3.95
C SER A 281 6.43 -4.02 5.26
N PRO A 282 5.26 -3.52 5.69
CA PRO A 282 4.65 -3.84 6.98
C PRO A 282 4.41 -5.33 7.23
N VAL A 283 4.20 -6.12 6.17
CA VAL A 283 4.07 -7.59 6.26
C VAL A 283 5.26 -8.27 6.95
N ASN A 284 6.46 -7.69 6.83
CA ASN A 284 7.66 -8.19 7.51
C ASN A 284 7.55 -7.99 9.02
N PHE A 285 7.05 -6.84 9.48
CA PHE A 285 6.84 -6.57 10.91
C PHE A 285 5.77 -7.48 11.49
N ASN A 286 4.65 -7.66 10.76
CA ASN A 286 3.59 -8.58 11.14
C ASN A 286 4.15 -10.00 11.40
N PHE A 287 4.98 -10.50 10.49
CA PHE A 287 5.62 -11.80 10.64
C PHE A 287 6.62 -11.82 11.81
N LEU A 288 7.52 -10.83 11.91
CA LEU A 288 8.58 -10.80 12.91
C LEU A 288 8.03 -10.74 14.34
N PHE A 289 6.99 -9.96 14.59
CA PHE A 289 6.32 -9.89 15.89
C PHE A 289 5.68 -11.24 16.28
N ARG A 290 5.06 -11.94 15.33
CA ARG A 290 4.46 -13.24 15.56
C ARG A 290 5.53 -14.34 15.73
N PHE A 291 6.60 -14.26 14.95
CA PHE A 291 7.77 -15.12 15.12
C PHE A 291 8.40 -14.96 16.51
N TRP A 292 8.61 -13.72 16.96
CA TRP A 292 9.05 -13.43 18.32
C TRP A 292 8.10 -14.01 19.37
N ALA A 293 6.80 -13.80 19.21
CA ALA A 293 5.81 -14.26 20.21
C ALA A 293 5.85 -15.78 20.43
N LEU A 294 6.17 -16.57 19.40
CA LEU A 294 6.34 -18.01 19.48
C LEU A 294 7.75 -18.45 19.93
N ASN A 295 8.73 -17.54 19.89
CA ASN A 295 10.15 -17.84 20.14
C ASN A 295 10.77 -16.91 21.18
N LYS A 296 10.02 -16.44 22.18
CA LYS A 296 10.42 -15.39 23.15
C LYS A 296 11.74 -15.66 23.86
N THR A 297 12.05 -16.93 24.13
CA THR A 297 13.26 -17.34 24.87
C THR A 297 14.46 -17.66 23.97
N SER A 298 14.30 -17.61 22.66
CA SER A 298 15.34 -17.92 21.69
C SER A 298 16.09 -16.67 21.23
N VAL A 299 17.37 -16.84 20.83
CA VAL A 299 18.18 -15.78 20.23
C VAL A 299 17.52 -15.24 18.96
N ASN A 300 16.97 -16.12 18.12
CA ASN A 300 16.30 -15.73 16.88
C ASN A 300 15.02 -14.92 17.17
N GLY A 301 14.28 -15.24 18.22
CA GLY A 301 13.12 -14.45 18.63
C GLY A 301 13.52 -13.05 19.08
N ALA A 302 14.54 -12.92 19.92
CA ALA A 302 15.06 -11.62 20.34
C ALA A 302 15.54 -10.78 19.13
N GLN A 303 16.26 -11.39 18.19
CA GLN A 303 16.71 -10.75 16.96
C GLN A 303 15.53 -10.31 16.08
N ALA A 304 14.49 -11.12 15.94
CA ALA A 304 13.30 -10.76 15.18
C ALA A 304 12.61 -9.51 15.74
N LEU A 305 12.47 -9.43 17.07
CA LEU A 305 11.91 -8.25 17.73
C LEU A 305 12.80 -7.01 17.50
N GLU A 306 14.10 -7.14 17.70
CA GLU A 306 15.06 -6.05 17.47
C GLU A 306 14.98 -5.50 16.04
N MET A 307 15.01 -6.39 15.04
CA MET A 307 14.90 -6.00 13.62
C MET A 307 13.63 -5.19 13.35
N ALA A 308 12.49 -5.61 13.92
CA ALA A 308 11.22 -4.92 13.71
C ALA A 308 11.19 -3.56 14.42
N LEU A 309 11.48 -3.51 15.72
CA LEU A 309 11.45 -2.27 16.50
C LEU A 309 12.49 -1.25 16.01
N HIS A 310 13.71 -1.68 15.70
CA HIS A 310 14.74 -0.81 15.16
C HIS A 310 14.33 -0.21 13.82
N THR A 311 13.81 -1.03 12.88
CA THR A 311 13.35 -0.51 11.58
C THR A 311 12.24 0.53 11.73
N LEU A 312 11.21 0.23 12.54
CA LEU A 312 10.10 1.17 12.79
C LEU A 312 10.61 2.48 13.42
N LYS A 313 11.59 2.40 14.34
CA LYS A 313 12.20 3.59 14.93
C LYS A 313 12.98 4.41 13.91
N MET A 314 13.80 3.76 13.07
CA MET A 314 14.57 4.45 12.04
C MET A 314 13.68 5.10 10.98
N MET A 315 12.58 4.46 10.59
CA MET A 315 11.58 5.05 9.69
C MET A 315 10.93 6.29 10.30
N ALA A 316 10.48 6.22 11.57
CA ALA A 316 9.82 7.34 12.23
C ALA A 316 10.75 8.53 12.48
N LEU A 317 12.07 8.30 12.61
CA LEU A 317 13.08 9.36 12.73
C LEU A 317 13.55 9.87 11.37
N GLY A 318 13.34 9.10 10.30
CA GLY A 318 13.73 9.42 8.92
C GLY A 318 12.90 10.50 8.27
N GLY A 319 13.34 10.98 7.11
CA GLY A 319 12.57 11.91 6.29
C GLY A 319 11.43 11.25 5.51
N ILE A 320 11.33 9.91 5.54
CA ILE A 320 10.15 9.19 5.05
C ILE A 320 8.91 9.48 5.91
N HIS A 321 9.09 9.86 7.18
CA HIS A 321 8.07 10.41 8.05
C HIS A 321 7.98 11.92 7.84
N ASP A 322 6.80 12.43 7.55
CA ASP A 322 6.57 13.87 7.42
C ASP A 322 6.46 14.54 8.80
N HIS A 323 7.56 15.04 9.33
CA HIS A 323 7.65 15.61 10.67
C HIS A 323 6.79 16.87 10.89
N ILE A 324 6.23 17.47 9.82
CA ILE A 324 5.36 18.67 9.91
C ILE A 324 3.91 18.31 9.60
N GLY A 325 3.67 17.52 8.53
CA GLY A 325 2.32 17.18 8.06
C GLY A 325 1.83 15.84 8.54
N GLN A 326 2.69 15.09 9.19
CA GLN A 326 2.38 13.77 9.72
C GLN A 326 2.20 12.68 8.66
N GLY A 327 2.12 11.41 9.09
CA GLY A 327 2.04 10.28 8.18
C GLY A 327 3.33 9.98 7.43
N PHE A 328 3.31 8.94 6.62
CA PHE A 328 4.50 8.42 5.95
C PHE A 328 4.40 8.56 4.43
N HIS A 329 5.51 8.93 3.81
CA HIS A 329 5.72 8.86 2.38
C HIS A 329 5.90 7.41 1.92
N ARG A 330 5.82 7.20 0.61
CA ARG A 330 5.72 5.88 -0.03
C ARG A 330 6.92 4.98 0.20
N TYR A 331 8.13 5.48 -0.05
CA TYR A 331 9.40 4.78 0.13
C TYR A 331 10.56 5.76 0.21
N SER A 332 11.71 5.32 0.72
CA SER A 332 12.93 6.11 0.69
C SER A 332 13.76 5.79 -0.56
N THR A 333 14.24 6.82 -1.24
CA THR A 333 15.13 6.68 -2.40
C THR A 333 16.55 6.27 -2.01
N ASP A 334 16.89 6.39 -0.72
CA ASP A 334 18.20 6.05 -0.13
C ASP A 334 18.08 5.00 0.98
N GLN A 335 19.25 4.54 1.46
CA GLN A 335 19.32 3.53 2.52
C GLN A 335 19.09 4.08 3.94
N HIS A 336 19.10 5.42 4.11
CA HIS A 336 19.07 6.09 5.42
C HIS A 336 17.65 6.51 5.85
N TRP A 337 16.62 6.22 5.07
CA TRP A 337 15.26 6.69 5.23
C TRP A 337 15.13 8.22 5.14
N HIS A 338 16.07 8.89 4.44
CA HIS A 338 16.16 10.35 4.44
C HIS A 338 15.31 10.99 3.34
N VAL A 339 15.65 10.78 2.07
CA VAL A 339 14.93 11.42 0.96
C VAL A 339 13.86 10.47 0.45
N PRO A 340 12.57 10.76 0.68
CA PRO A 340 11.50 9.90 0.20
C PRO A 340 11.13 10.21 -1.26
N HIS A 341 10.39 9.29 -1.87
CA HIS A 341 9.42 9.61 -2.89
C HIS A 341 8.19 10.15 -2.19
N PHE A 342 7.80 11.40 -2.48
CA PHE A 342 6.94 12.19 -1.61
C PHE A 342 5.45 11.85 -1.66
N GLU A 343 4.99 10.90 -2.48
CA GLU A 343 3.60 10.45 -2.44
C GLU A 343 3.25 9.81 -1.08
N LYS A 344 1.99 9.94 -0.65
CA LYS A 344 1.48 9.31 0.57
C LYS A 344 0.26 8.46 0.23
N MET A 345 0.37 7.15 0.44
CA MET A 345 -0.65 6.17 0.08
C MET A 345 -1.44 5.71 1.30
N LEU A 346 -2.76 5.60 1.17
CA LEU A 346 -3.64 5.14 2.25
C LEU A 346 -3.26 3.74 2.76
N TYR A 347 -2.92 2.82 1.87
CA TYR A 347 -2.56 1.45 2.24
C TYR A 347 -1.28 1.36 3.08
N ASP A 348 -0.33 2.28 2.90
CA ASP A 348 0.86 2.37 3.76
C ASP A 348 0.47 2.87 5.15
N GLN A 349 -0.37 3.93 5.23
CA GLN A 349 -0.83 4.48 6.51
C GLN A 349 -1.58 3.43 7.34
N GLY A 350 -2.53 2.70 6.72
CA GLY A 350 -3.32 1.69 7.41
C GLY A 350 -2.47 0.56 8.00
N GLN A 351 -1.54 0.04 7.22
CA GLN A 351 -0.66 -1.03 7.65
C GLN A 351 0.39 -0.57 8.69
N LEU A 352 0.95 0.63 8.52
CA LEU A 352 1.90 1.20 9.48
C LEU A 352 1.23 1.54 10.81
N ALA A 353 -0.01 2.04 10.81
CA ALA A 353 -0.77 2.26 12.04
C ALA A 353 -0.89 0.96 12.86
N VAL A 354 -1.14 -0.19 12.21
CA VAL A 354 -1.13 -1.51 12.86
C VAL A 354 0.27 -1.84 13.39
N SER A 355 1.31 -1.68 12.56
CA SER A 355 2.69 -2.05 12.93
C SER A 355 3.20 -1.27 14.14
N TYR A 356 2.97 0.05 14.18
CA TYR A 356 3.35 0.90 15.31
C TYR A 356 2.52 0.61 16.56
N THR A 357 1.24 0.31 16.41
CA THR A 357 0.37 -0.12 17.53
C THR A 357 0.85 -1.43 18.13
N GLU A 358 1.17 -2.44 17.32
CA GLU A 358 1.72 -3.72 17.80
C GLU A 358 3.10 -3.54 18.45
N ALA A 359 3.95 -2.65 17.90
CA ALA A 359 5.24 -2.32 18.49
C ALA A 359 5.09 -1.71 19.90
N TYR A 360 4.13 -0.79 20.09
CA TYR A 360 3.79 -0.26 21.41
C TYR A 360 3.28 -1.36 22.34
N GLN A 361 2.35 -2.18 21.90
CA GLN A 361 1.75 -3.27 22.69
C GLN A 361 2.81 -4.29 23.18
N ILE A 362 3.86 -4.51 22.38
CA ILE A 362 4.97 -5.42 22.69
C ILE A 362 6.01 -4.78 23.61
N SER A 363 6.44 -3.57 23.32
CA SER A 363 7.57 -2.91 23.99
C SER A 363 7.16 -2.06 25.21
N GLY A 364 5.93 -1.55 25.22
CA GLY A 364 5.49 -0.54 26.18
C GLY A 364 6.09 0.86 25.91
N ASP A 365 6.88 1.06 24.84
CA ASP A 365 7.48 2.35 24.50
C ASP A 365 6.44 3.26 23.84
N THR A 366 6.08 4.34 24.54
CA THR A 366 5.08 5.32 24.08
C THR A 366 5.44 6.00 22.78
N PHE A 367 6.71 6.02 22.40
CA PHE A 367 7.17 6.51 21.10
C PHE A 367 6.37 5.90 19.95
N PHE A 368 6.18 4.57 19.96
CA PHE A 368 5.41 3.90 18.91
C PHE A 368 3.91 4.23 18.95
N ALA A 369 3.34 4.43 20.14
CA ALA A 369 1.96 4.87 20.28
C ALA A 369 1.76 6.27 19.68
N ASP A 370 2.71 7.18 19.92
CA ASP A 370 2.66 8.55 19.40
C ASP A 370 2.77 8.58 17.87
N VAL A 371 3.59 7.72 17.29
CA VAL A 371 3.66 7.58 15.81
C VAL A 371 2.37 6.99 15.24
N ALA A 372 1.75 6.02 15.92
CA ALA A 372 0.44 5.51 15.49
C ALA A 372 -0.64 6.61 15.49
N ARG A 373 -0.69 7.44 16.55
CA ARG A 373 -1.59 8.61 16.62
C ARG A 373 -1.31 9.63 15.53
N ASP A 374 -0.04 9.88 15.24
CA ASP A 374 0.41 10.79 14.18
C ASP A 374 -0.13 10.36 12.80
N ILE A 375 -0.02 9.08 12.45
CA ILE A 375 -0.58 8.53 11.22
C ILE A 375 -2.10 8.71 11.17
N LEU A 376 -2.81 8.33 12.24
CA LEU A 376 -4.27 8.39 12.30
C LEU A 376 -4.79 9.83 12.24
N LEU A 377 -4.04 10.78 12.80
CA LEU A 377 -4.38 12.20 12.73
C LEU A 377 -4.22 12.73 11.29
N TYR A 378 -3.13 12.36 10.61
CA TYR A 378 -2.94 12.68 9.18
C TYR A 378 -4.10 12.16 8.34
N VAL A 379 -4.43 10.87 8.45
CA VAL A 379 -5.53 10.28 7.67
C VAL A 379 -6.88 10.93 7.99
N SER A 380 -7.15 11.21 9.26
CA SER A 380 -8.39 11.88 9.67
C SER A 380 -8.54 13.28 9.09
N ARG A 381 -7.43 14.01 8.96
CA ARG A 381 -7.42 15.39 8.48
C ARG A 381 -7.38 15.51 6.95
N ASP A 382 -6.52 14.71 6.30
CA ASP A 382 -6.13 14.93 4.90
C ASP A 382 -6.68 13.86 3.94
N LEU A 383 -6.83 12.60 4.39
CA LEU A 383 -7.32 11.50 3.56
C LEU A 383 -8.75 11.03 3.92
N SER A 384 -9.56 11.88 4.55
CA SER A 384 -10.92 11.50 4.96
C SER A 384 -11.99 12.26 4.18
N ASP A 385 -12.96 11.54 3.64
CA ASP A 385 -14.17 12.12 3.08
C ASP A 385 -15.23 12.36 4.16
N LYS A 386 -16.06 13.37 3.96
CA LYS A 386 -17.14 13.73 4.89
C LYS A 386 -18.24 12.64 5.00
N SER A 387 -18.40 11.81 3.97
CA SER A 387 -19.33 10.68 3.97
C SER A 387 -18.82 9.48 4.77
N GLY A 388 -17.56 9.47 5.19
CA GLY A 388 -16.96 8.44 6.03
C GLY A 388 -15.87 7.60 5.37
N GLY A 389 -15.74 7.62 4.06
CA GLY A 389 -14.68 6.93 3.32
C GLY A 389 -13.29 7.53 3.53
N PHE A 390 -12.27 6.85 3.04
CA PHE A 390 -10.90 7.35 2.99
C PHE A 390 -10.43 7.43 1.53
N TYR A 391 -9.82 8.56 1.19
CA TYR A 391 -9.18 8.81 -0.10
C TYR A 391 -7.91 7.98 -0.28
N SER A 392 -7.53 7.76 -1.54
CA SER A 392 -6.44 6.86 -1.91
C SER A 392 -5.05 7.40 -1.63
N ALA A 393 -4.76 8.66 -1.99
CA ALA A 393 -3.38 9.16 -1.94
C ALA A 393 -3.26 10.68 -2.07
N GLU A 394 -2.11 11.23 -1.65
CA GLU A 394 -1.62 12.55 -2.05
C GLU A 394 -0.43 12.40 -3.01
N ASP A 395 -0.40 13.24 -4.05
CA ASP A 395 0.63 13.27 -5.10
C ASP A 395 2.02 13.62 -4.51
N ALA A 396 3.07 13.07 -5.11
CA ALA A 396 4.44 13.47 -4.81
C ALA A 396 4.75 14.90 -5.28
N ASP A 397 4.11 15.33 -6.37
CA ASP A 397 4.36 16.56 -7.07
C ASP A 397 3.38 17.67 -6.66
N SER A 398 3.91 18.88 -6.46
CA SER A 398 3.11 20.08 -6.19
C SER A 398 3.74 21.32 -6.77
N TYR A 399 2.94 22.39 -6.92
CA TYR A 399 3.49 23.70 -7.28
C TYR A 399 4.29 24.28 -6.11
N ALA A 400 5.48 24.81 -6.37
CA ALA A 400 6.32 25.44 -5.34
C ALA A 400 5.71 26.74 -4.79
N SER A 401 4.90 27.43 -5.59
CA SER A 401 4.14 28.63 -5.22
C SER A 401 2.91 28.77 -6.12
N ALA A 402 1.97 29.64 -5.76
CA ALA A 402 0.79 29.93 -6.56
C ALA A 402 1.10 30.44 -8.00
N ASN A 403 2.30 30.99 -8.19
CA ASN A 403 2.75 31.50 -9.49
C ASN A 403 3.63 30.51 -10.27
N SER A 404 3.85 29.32 -9.75
CA SER A 404 4.64 28.29 -10.43
C SER A 404 3.85 27.69 -11.59
N THR A 405 4.53 27.53 -12.74
CA THR A 405 3.95 26.93 -13.95
C THR A 405 4.18 25.41 -14.02
N GLU A 406 5.11 24.91 -13.23
CA GLU A 406 5.50 23.51 -13.18
C GLU A 406 5.41 22.97 -11.76
N LYS A 407 4.91 21.75 -11.62
CA LYS A 407 4.95 20.97 -10.39
C LYS A 407 6.36 20.42 -10.18
N LYS A 408 6.75 20.24 -8.92
CA LYS A 408 8.02 19.64 -8.51
C LYS A 408 7.80 18.62 -7.42
N GLU A 409 8.55 17.55 -7.46
CA GLU A 409 8.53 16.52 -6.44
C GLU A 409 8.94 17.12 -5.08
N GLY A 410 8.15 16.88 -4.05
CA GLY A 410 8.42 17.29 -2.67
C GLY A 410 8.29 18.79 -2.39
N ALA A 411 7.90 19.64 -3.35
CA ALA A 411 7.84 21.09 -3.18
C ALA A 411 6.98 21.54 -1.98
N PHE A 412 5.91 20.81 -1.68
CA PHE A 412 5.06 21.06 -0.52
C PHE A 412 5.75 20.76 0.82
N CYS A 413 6.64 19.77 0.86
CA CYS A 413 7.19 19.20 2.10
C CYS A 413 8.54 19.78 2.51
N VAL A 414 9.33 20.28 1.57
CA VAL A 414 10.72 20.71 1.82
C VAL A 414 10.85 22.18 2.24
N TRP A 415 11.97 22.50 2.90
CA TRP A 415 12.24 23.82 3.47
C TRP A 415 13.64 24.31 3.12
N THR A 416 13.84 25.61 2.96
CA THR A 416 15.17 26.23 3.01
C THR A 416 15.52 26.60 4.46
N GLU A 417 16.81 26.71 4.78
CA GLU A 417 17.24 27.24 6.08
C GLU A 417 16.72 28.65 6.29
N GLN A 418 16.74 29.49 5.24
CA GLN A 418 16.27 30.86 5.30
C GLN A 418 14.79 30.93 5.72
N GLU A 419 13.92 30.14 5.08
CA GLU A 419 12.48 30.04 5.46
C GLU A 419 12.33 29.68 6.94
N ILE A 420 13.09 28.70 7.44
CA ILE A 420 13.02 28.28 8.84
C ILE A 420 13.44 29.40 9.80
N ARG A 421 14.53 30.12 9.47
CA ARG A 421 14.99 31.25 10.30
C ARG A 421 14.02 32.41 10.31
N GLU A 422 13.40 32.73 9.19
CA GLU A 422 12.39 33.80 9.09
C GLU A 422 11.11 33.44 9.84
N LEU A 423 10.71 32.15 9.85
CA LEU A 423 9.48 31.68 10.48
C LEU A 423 9.63 31.40 11.98
N LEU A 424 10.83 31.13 12.47
CA LEU A 424 11.12 30.74 13.86
C LEU A 424 12.16 31.68 14.53
N PRO A 425 11.99 33.00 14.45
CA PRO A 425 13.00 33.94 14.93
C PRO A 425 13.03 34.10 16.45
N ASP A 426 12.03 33.57 17.17
CA ASP A 426 11.85 33.81 18.61
C ASP A 426 13.01 33.21 19.41
N PRO A 427 13.54 33.93 20.43
CA PRO A 427 14.56 33.37 21.30
C PRO A 427 13.99 32.26 22.20
N VAL A 428 14.83 31.30 22.54
CA VAL A 428 14.43 30.11 23.35
C VAL A 428 14.09 30.49 24.79
N SER A 429 14.67 31.60 25.30
CA SER A 429 14.35 32.21 26.59
C SER A 429 14.80 33.70 26.64
N GLU A 430 14.25 34.48 27.54
CA GLU A 430 14.69 35.87 27.77
C GLU A 430 16.15 35.98 28.17
N ALA A 431 16.67 34.99 28.89
CA ALA A 431 18.06 34.93 29.34
C ALA A 431 19.06 34.54 28.22
N THR A 432 18.61 33.91 27.15
CA THR A 432 19.44 33.41 26.03
C THR A 432 18.95 33.96 24.71
N GLN A 433 18.93 35.29 24.56
CA GLN A 433 18.49 35.98 23.34
C GLN A 433 19.30 35.65 22.09
N SER A 434 20.50 35.10 22.21
CA SER A 434 21.35 34.70 21.08
C SER A 434 21.00 33.35 20.47
N ILE A 435 20.16 32.55 21.10
CA ILE A 435 19.73 31.25 20.59
C ILE A 435 18.24 31.33 20.24
N THR A 436 17.92 31.07 18.98
CA THR A 436 16.55 31.11 18.47
C THR A 436 15.90 29.70 18.43
N MET A 437 14.57 29.66 18.34
CA MET A 437 13.86 28.40 18.07
C MET A 437 14.32 27.76 16.77
N ALA A 438 14.66 28.57 15.73
CA ALA A 438 15.23 28.08 14.48
C ALA A 438 16.55 27.33 14.68
N ASP A 439 17.43 27.78 15.57
CA ASP A 439 18.70 27.10 15.84
C ASP A 439 18.49 25.71 16.44
N VAL A 440 17.58 25.61 17.42
CA VAL A 440 17.22 24.32 18.04
C VAL A 440 16.58 23.38 17.02
N PHE A 441 15.65 23.88 16.23
CA PHE A 441 14.95 23.12 15.20
C PHE A 441 15.92 22.66 14.10
N ALA A 442 16.74 23.57 13.56
CA ALA A 442 17.70 23.26 12.50
C ALA A 442 18.73 22.23 12.96
N TYR A 443 19.22 22.31 14.19
CA TYR A 443 20.13 21.30 14.73
C TYR A 443 19.43 19.95 14.85
N HIS A 444 18.27 19.89 15.51
CA HIS A 444 17.52 18.64 15.73
C HIS A 444 17.20 17.92 14.41
N TYR A 445 16.71 18.66 13.40
CA TYR A 445 16.28 18.10 12.11
C TYR A 445 17.35 18.12 11.02
N GLY A 446 18.59 18.45 11.33
CA GLY A 446 19.69 18.39 10.38
C GLY A 446 19.57 19.35 9.20
N VAL A 447 18.97 20.54 9.42
CA VAL A 447 18.84 21.60 8.41
C VAL A 447 20.19 22.21 8.10
N LYS A 448 20.50 22.41 6.81
CA LYS A 448 21.74 23.01 6.31
C LYS A 448 21.47 24.16 5.36
N SER A 449 22.37 25.14 5.33
CA SER A 449 22.24 26.34 4.48
C SER A 449 22.20 26.03 2.98
N ASN A 450 22.93 25.00 2.54
CA ASN A 450 22.98 24.58 1.15
C ASN A 450 22.02 23.40 0.87
N GLY A 451 21.10 23.10 1.80
CA GLY A 451 20.27 21.93 1.74
C GLY A 451 20.98 20.68 2.25
N ASN A 452 20.22 19.65 2.65
CA ASN A 452 20.72 18.40 3.21
C ASN A 452 20.56 17.19 2.28
N VAL A 453 20.06 17.41 1.06
CA VAL A 453 19.89 16.36 0.04
C VAL A 453 21.17 16.23 -0.78
N GLU A 454 21.68 15.01 -0.89
CA GLU A 454 22.86 14.73 -1.72
C GLU A 454 22.48 14.76 -3.21
N PRO A 455 23.35 15.29 -4.10
CA PRO A 455 23.03 15.37 -5.53
C PRO A 455 22.72 14.01 -6.19
N ALA A 456 23.18 12.92 -5.61
CA ALA A 456 22.88 11.59 -6.08
C ALA A 456 21.43 11.13 -5.78
N GLN A 457 20.78 11.77 -4.82
CA GLN A 457 19.40 11.51 -4.39
C GLN A 457 18.38 12.41 -5.12
N ASP A 458 18.85 13.47 -5.76
CA ASP A 458 18.06 14.46 -6.51
C ASP A 458 18.36 14.39 -8.01
N LEU A 459 17.76 13.42 -8.70
CA LEU A 459 18.03 13.12 -10.10
C LEU A 459 17.62 14.26 -11.05
N HIS A 460 16.65 15.06 -10.66
CA HIS A 460 16.11 16.17 -11.46
C HIS A 460 16.62 17.55 -11.01
N GLY A 461 17.35 17.64 -9.88
CA GLY A 461 17.85 18.90 -9.32
C GLY A 461 16.75 19.76 -8.69
N GLU A 462 15.61 19.16 -8.34
CA GLU A 462 14.44 19.86 -7.80
C GLU A 462 14.58 20.21 -6.31
N LEU A 463 15.41 19.44 -5.59
CA LEU A 463 15.68 19.57 -4.16
C LEU A 463 16.94 20.38 -3.83
N LYS A 464 17.52 21.05 -4.83
CA LYS A 464 18.71 21.87 -4.63
C LYS A 464 18.46 22.98 -3.61
N SER A 465 19.35 23.08 -2.61
CA SER A 465 19.26 24.02 -1.48
C SER A 465 18.01 23.83 -0.61
N LYS A 466 17.35 22.68 -0.71
CA LYS A 466 16.21 22.29 0.12
C LYS A 466 16.62 21.28 1.19
N ASN A 467 15.88 21.28 2.28
CA ASN A 467 16.06 20.35 3.37
C ASN A 467 14.83 19.45 3.48
N VAL A 468 15.07 18.14 3.49
CA VAL A 468 14.13 17.14 3.95
C VAL A 468 14.40 16.93 5.43
N LEU A 469 13.38 17.11 6.26
CA LEU A 469 13.55 17.02 7.72
C LEU A 469 13.80 15.57 8.13
N ILE A 470 14.85 15.35 8.93
CA ILE A 470 15.22 14.07 9.50
C ILE A 470 15.71 14.30 10.92
N VAL A 471 15.29 13.50 11.89
CA VAL A 471 15.80 13.60 13.25
C VAL A 471 17.28 13.18 13.27
N ARG A 472 18.16 14.18 13.24
CA ARG A 472 19.62 13.97 13.19
C ARG A 472 20.23 13.77 14.55
N TYR A 473 19.69 14.45 15.54
CA TYR A 473 20.15 14.39 16.92
C TYR A 473 18.98 14.14 17.86
N SER A 474 19.19 13.27 18.85
CA SER A 474 18.15 12.98 19.84
C SER A 474 17.77 14.23 20.67
N LEU A 475 16.68 14.12 21.42
CA LEU A 475 16.27 15.20 22.34
C LEU A 475 17.33 15.50 23.38
N GLU A 476 18.02 14.48 23.91
CA GLU A 476 19.08 14.59 24.89
C GLU A 476 20.30 15.32 24.30
N LEU A 477 20.73 14.96 23.09
CA LEU A 477 21.84 15.62 22.41
C LEU A 477 21.50 17.06 22.06
N THR A 478 20.26 17.31 21.64
CA THR A 478 19.79 18.67 21.37
C THR A 478 19.72 19.50 22.65
N ALA A 479 19.20 18.96 23.73
CA ALA A 479 19.18 19.60 25.04
C ALA A 479 20.60 19.96 25.55
N ALA A 480 21.52 18.99 25.47
CA ALA A 480 22.91 19.19 25.85
C ALA A 480 23.62 20.27 24.98
N LYS A 481 23.37 20.29 23.68
CA LYS A 481 23.95 21.27 22.74
C LYS A 481 23.59 22.71 23.09
N PHE A 482 22.35 22.95 23.53
CA PHE A 482 21.85 24.30 23.79
C PHE A 482 21.75 24.64 25.28
N GLY A 483 22.11 23.71 26.17
CA GLY A 483 22.01 23.94 27.62
C GLY A 483 20.58 24.03 28.10
N LEU A 484 19.65 23.27 27.50
CA LEU A 484 18.23 23.30 27.83
C LEU A 484 17.80 21.99 28.49
N GLU A 485 16.70 22.03 29.24
CA GLU A 485 16.03 20.83 29.72
C GLU A 485 15.35 20.10 28.58
N ILE A 486 15.28 18.76 28.62
CA ILE A 486 14.66 17.93 27.56
C ILE A 486 13.22 18.32 27.29
N GLU A 487 12.42 18.55 28.33
CA GLU A 487 11.02 18.96 28.20
C GLU A 487 10.89 20.31 27.49
N LYS A 488 11.81 21.26 27.79
CA LYS A 488 11.85 22.54 27.08
C LYS A 488 12.17 22.38 25.59
N VAL A 489 13.04 21.45 25.22
CA VAL A 489 13.32 21.15 23.82
C VAL A 489 12.08 20.57 23.15
N LYS A 490 11.35 19.65 23.80
CA LYS A 490 10.09 19.11 23.28
C LYS A 490 9.07 20.20 23.00
N ASP A 491 8.88 21.13 23.94
CA ASP A 491 7.96 22.26 23.80
C ASP A 491 8.34 23.18 22.64
N ILE A 492 9.64 23.49 22.51
CA ILE A 492 10.15 24.30 21.39
C ILE A 492 9.88 23.61 20.06
N LEU A 493 10.25 22.34 19.92
CA LEU A 493 10.04 21.56 18.70
C LEU A 493 8.55 21.42 18.35
N SER A 494 7.68 21.23 19.35
CA SER A 494 6.23 21.20 19.17
C SER A 494 5.68 22.52 18.65
N THR A 495 6.12 23.63 19.25
CA THR A 495 5.75 24.99 18.80
C THR A 495 6.22 25.26 17.37
N CYS A 496 7.46 24.89 17.06
CA CYS A 496 8.03 25.02 15.71
C CYS A 496 7.22 24.23 14.68
N ARG A 497 6.94 22.95 14.95
CA ARG A 497 6.13 22.11 14.04
C ARG A 497 4.74 22.70 13.81
N THR A 498 4.08 23.17 14.86
CA THR A 498 2.76 23.80 14.73
C THR A 498 2.82 25.03 13.82
N ARG A 499 3.79 25.93 14.04
CA ARG A 499 3.96 27.15 13.24
C ARG A 499 4.28 26.82 11.77
N LEU A 500 5.19 25.90 11.51
CA LEU A 500 5.54 25.47 10.16
C LEU A 500 4.36 24.77 9.47
N CYS A 501 3.56 24.00 10.19
CA CYS A 501 2.35 23.38 9.68
C CYS A 501 1.34 24.43 9.21
N GLU A 502 1.10 25.49 9.99
CA GLU A 502 0.19 26.58 9.61
C GLU A 502 0.68 27.33 8.34
N VAL A 503 1.98 27.59 8.24
CA VAL A 503 2.56 28.20 7.04
C VAL A 503 2.44 27.28 5.84
N ARG A 504 2.71 25.97 6.02
CA ARG A 504 2.62 24.99 4.94
C ARG A 504 1.20 24.85 4.37
N LYS A 505 0.16 25.05 5.19
CA LYS A 505 -1.25 25.07 4.71
C LYS A 505 -1.52 26.15 3.66
N GLN A 506 -0.68 27.16 3.57
CA GLN A 506 -0.81 28.24 2.58
C GLN A 506 -0.09 27.93 1.27
N ARG A 507 0.75 26.88 1.23
CA ARG A 507 1.38 26.40 0.00
C ARG A 507 0.36 25.69 -0.88
N PRO A 508 0.53 25.71 -2.23
CA PRO A 508 -0.25 24.84 -3.11
C PRO A 508 -0.14 23.39 -2.67
N ARG A 509 -1.28 22.77 -2.37
CA ARG A 509 -1.30 21.35 -1.93
C ARG A 509 -0.97 20.40 -3.07
N PRO A 510 -0.37 19.25 -2.80
CA PRO A 510 -0.33 18.14 -3.73
C PRO A 510 -1.74 17.77 -4.19
N HIS A 511 -1.85 17.21 -5.38
CA HIS A 511 -3.13 16.70 -5.86
C HIS A 511 -3.60 15.56 -4.95
N LEU A 512 -4.87 15.63 -4.53
CA LEU A 512 -5.51 14.57 -3.76
C LEU A 512 -6.20 13.62 -4.74
N ASP A 513 -5.75 12.36 -4.78
CA ASP A 513 -6.50 11.32 -5.44
C ASP A 513 -7.73 10.97 -4.60
N SER A 514 -8.85 11.57 -4.98
CA SER A 514 -10.13 11.44 -4.27
C SER A 514 -10.86 10.12 -4.52
N LYS A 515 -10.24 9.19 -5.24
CA LYS A 515 -10.71 7.82 -5.39
C LYS A 515 -10.71 7.12 -4.03
N MET A 516 -11.73 6.35 -3.73
CA MET A 516 -11.86 5.55 -2.51
C MET A 516 -11.89 4.07 -2.91
N VAL A 517 -10.83 3.34 -2.60
CA VAL A 517 -10.66 1.93 -2.94
C VAL A 517 -11.09 1.05 -1.77
N ALA A 518 -11.89 0.00 -2.03
CA ALA A 518 -12.46 -0.86 -0.99
C ALA A 518 -11.39 -1.55 -0.14
N SER A 519 -10.40 -2.18 -0.76
CA SER A 519 -9.31 -2.86 -0.07
C SER A 519 -8.52 -1.93 0.85
N TRP A 520 -8.18 -0.72 0.39
CA TRP A 520 -7.40 0.23 1.17
C TRP A 520 -8.18 0.81 2.34
N ASN A 521 -9.49 1.02 2.16
CA ASN A 521 -10.39 1.35 3.25
C ASN A 521 -10.46 0.20 4.27
N GLY A 522 -10.47 -1.07 3.83
CA GLY A 522 -10.39 -2.24 4.70
C GLY A 522 -9.12 -2.26 5.57
N LEU A 523 -7.95 -1.97 4.98
CA LEU A 523 -6.68 -1.85 5.72
C LEU A 523 -6.73 -0.70 6.73
N MET A 524 -7.32 0.44 6.36
CA MET A 524 -7.39 1.58 7.25
C MET A 524 -8.41 1.38 8.40
N ILE A 525 -9.51 0.68 8.15
CA ILE A 525 -10.43 0.22 9.20
C ILE A 525 -9.68 -0.61 10.24
N SER A 526 -8.83 -1.59 9.83
CA SER A 526 -7.96 -2.33 10.75
C SER A 526 -7.02 -1.40 11.53
N GLY A 527 -6.40 -0.42 10.87
CA GLY A 527 -5.50 0.56 11.49
C GLY A 527 -6.15 1.34 12.62
N PHE A 528 -7.29 1.98 12.34
CA PHE A 528 -8.07 2.72 13.34
C PHE A 528 -8.57 1.82 14.46
N THR A 529 -9.09 0.66 14.11
CA THR A 529 -9.67 -0.26 15.10
C THR A 529 -8.65 -0.77 16.09
N ARG A 530 -7.51 -1.28 15.61
CA ARG A 530 -6.46 -1.85 16.47
C ARG A 530 -5.82 -0.79 17.34
N ALA A 531 -5.55 0.40 16.76
CA ALA A 531 -5.06 1.52 17.56
C ALA A 531 -6.07 1.95 18.63
N GLY A 532 -7.36 2.06 18.28
CA GLY A 532 -8.41 2.41 19.23
C GLY A 532 -8.53 1.42 20.39
N ALA A 533 -8.49 0.13 20.11
CA ALA A 533 -8.57 -0.92 21.12
C ALA A 533 -7.34 -0.93 22.06
N VAL A 534 -6.12 -0.80 21.50
CA VAL A 534 -4.86 -0.87 22.26
C VAL A 534 -4.60 0.40 23.04
N LEU A 535 -4.87 1.57 22.46
CA LEU A 535 -4.63 2.88 23.09
C LEU A 535 -5.80 3.33 24.01
N GLY A 536 -6.94 2.61 23.99
CA GLY A 536 -8.13 2.98 24.75
C GLY A 536 -8.86 4.20 24.18
N GLU A 537 -8.77 4.44 22.87
CA GLU A 537 -9.32 5.60 22.19
C GLU A 537 -10.58 5.24 21.37
N GLU A 538 -11.74 5.28 21.99
CA GLU A 538 -13.02 4.96 21.34
C GLU A 538 -13.31 5.78 20.08
N ALA A 539 -12.79 7.01 19.99
CA ALA A 539 -12.97 7.85 18.82
C ALA A 539 -12.42 7.18 17.54
N TYR A 540 -11.34 6.42 17.65
CA TYR A 540 -10.77 5.67 16.54
C TYR A 540 -11.66 4.50 16.12
N ILE A 541 -12.23 3.78 17.10
CA ILE A 541 -13.18 2.68 16.82
C ILE A 541 -14.43 3.23 16.13
N ARG A 542 -14.98 4.37 16.60
CA ARG A 542 -16.11 5.04 15.93
C ARG A 542 -15.76 5.48 14.50
N ARG A 543 -14.54 6.00 14.28
CA ARG A 543 -14.09 6.39 12.94
C ARG A 543 -14.00 5.18 11.99
N ALA A 544 -13.51 4.04 12.49
CA ALA A 544 -13.49 2.78 11.74
C ALA A 544 -14.91 2.29 11.41
N ALA A 545 -15.84 2.37 12.36
CA ALA A 545 -17.25 2.00 12.15
C ALA A 545 -17.92 2.90 11.09
N GLN A 546 -17.61 4.20 11.07
CA GLN A 546 -18.08 5.11 10.01
C GLN A 546 -17.57 4.70 8.64
N ALA A 547 -16.29 4.30 8.52
CA ALA A 547 -15.74 3.84 7.26
C ALA A 547 -16.33 2.49 6.81
N ALA A 548 -16.58 1.58 7.74
CA ALA A 548 -17.27 0.32 7.43
C ALA A 548 -18.73 0.57 6.98
N ALA A 549 -19.44 1.49 7.63
CA ALA A 549 -20.78 1.91 7.22
C ALA A 549 -20.76 2.53 5.81
N PHE A 550 -19.80 3.40 5.52
CA PHE A 550 -19.57 3.98 4.19
C PHE A 550 -19.39 2.91 3.11
N LEU A 551 -18.54 1.92 3.33
CA LEU A 551 -18.34 0.82 2.38
C LEU A 551 -19.64 0.05 2.12
N ARG A 552 -20.42 -0.21 3.16
CA ARG A 552 -21.70 -0.93 3.04
C ARG A 552 -22.76 -0.12 2.30
N GLU A 553 -22.78 1.19 2.45
CA GLU A 553 -23.75 2.08 1.82
C GLU A 553 -23.40 2.36 0.35
N HIS A 554 -22.14 2.64 0.06
CA HIS A 554 -21.72 3.15 -1.24
C HIS A 554 -20.96 2.14 -2.11
N MET A 555 -20.36 1.10 -1.53
CA MET A 555 -19.53 0.16 -2.28
C MET A 555 -20.04 -1.28 -2.24
N LEU A 556 -21.21 -1.52 -1.69
CA LEU A 556 -21.89 -2.82 -1.75
C LEU A 556 -23.06 -2.72 -2.71
N ASP A 557 -23.03 -3.47 -3.81
CA ASP A 557 -24.24 -3.67 -4.62
C ASP A 557 -25.26 -4.48 -3.84
N GLN A 558 -26.35 -3.83 -3.44
CA GLN A 558 -27.38 -4.42 -2.59
C GLN A 558 -28.14 -5.57 -3.28
N ASN A 559 -28.13 -5.64 -4.62
CA ASN A 559 -28.83 -6.67 -5.38
C ASN A 559 -28.00 -7.97 -5.48
N SER A 560 -26.73 -7.85 -5.80
CA SER A 560 -25.83 -9.01 -5.97
C SER A 560 -25.09 -9.39 -4.69
N GLY A 561 -24.97 -8.46 -3.72
CA GLY A 561 -24.14 -8.59 -2.54
C GLY A 561 -22.64 -8.49 -2.84
N GLN A 562 -22.26 -8.02 -4.02
CA GLN A 562 -20.87 -7.85 -4.44
C GLN A 562 -20.32 -6.50 -4.00
N LEU A 563 -19.03 -6.50 -3.61
CA LEU A 563 -18.29 -5.26 -3.42
C LEU A 563 -17.91 -4.64 -4.78
N LEU A 564 -17.92 -3.32 -4.83
CA LEU A 564 -17.31 -2.54 -5.91
C LEU A 564 -15.85 -2.24 -5.55
N ARG A 565 -15.01 -2.08 -6.59
CA ARG A 565 -13.60 -1.74 -6.45
C ARG A 565 -13.38 -0.35 -5.89
N SER A 566 -14.06 0.65 -6.49
CA SER A 566 -13.83 2.07 -6.19
C SER A 566 -15.09 2.91 -6.35
N CYS A 567 -15.09 4.03 -5.63
CA CYS A 567 -15.99 5.15 -5.83
C CYS A 567 -15.22 6.47 -5.72
N TYR A 568 -15.86 7.58 -6.04
CA TYR A 568 -15.23 8.89 -6.19
C TYR A 568 -15.99 9.97 -5.45
N ARG A 569 -15.28 11.01 -5.04
CA ARG A 569 -15.91 12.25 -4.58
C ARG A 569 -16.45 13.02 -5.79
N GLY A 570 -17.75 13.20 -5.85
CA GLY A 570 -18.42 14.01 -6.87
C GLY A 570 -18.34 15.51 -6.61
N SER A 571 -18.75 16.29 -7.61
CA SER A 571 -18.67 17.76 -7.63
C SER A 571 -19.41 18.49 -6.49
N VAL A 572 -20.35 17.86 -5.84
CA VAL A 572 -21.21 18.44 -4.75
C VAL A 572 -20.99 17.73 -3.41
N GLY A 573 -19.89 16.96 -3.25
CA GLY A 573 -19.66 16.14 -2.07
C GLY A 573 -20.54 14.89 -1.99
N VAL A 574 -21.16 14.50 -3.10
CA VAL A 574 -21.87 13.24 -3.26
C VAL A 574 -20.87 12.17 -3.73
N VAL A 575 -21.04 10.94 -3.26
CA VAL A 575 -20.25 9.79 -3.76
C VAL A 575 -20.75 9.42 -5.15
N GLU A 576 -19.82 9.29 -6.09
CA GLU A 576 -20.12 8.95 -7.49
C GLU A 576 -19.40 7.65 -7.90
N HIS A 577 -19.97 6.97 -8.88
CA HIS A 577 -19.38 5.79 -9.52
C HIS A 577 -19.11 6.07 -10.99
N GLY A 578 -18.18 5.33 -11.59
CA GLY A 578 -18.02 5.31 -13.04
C GLY A 578 -19.31 4.84 -13.75
N ALA A 579 -19.43 5.15 -15.04
CA ALA A 579 -20.57 4.72 -15.84
C ALA A 579 -20.76 3.18 -15.84
N ASN A 580 -19.65 2.44 -15.73
CA ASN A 580 -19.63 1.00 -15.55
C ASN A 580 -18.83 0.71 -14.27
N PRO A 581 -19.49 0.60 -13.10
CA PRO A 581 -18.81 0.32 -11.85
C PRO A 581 -18.01 -0.98 -11.93
N ILE A 582 -16.78 -0.94 -11.45
CA ILE A 582 -15.87 -2.10 -11.48
C ILE A 582 -16.16 -2.98 -10.26
N SER A 583 -16.38 -4.28 -10.49
CA SER A 583 -16.53 -5.26 -9.41
C SER A 583 -15.25 -5.36 -8.59
N GLY A 584 -15.41 -5.59 -7.28
CA GLY A 584 -14.30 -5.77 -6.36
C GLY A 584 -13.49 -7.03 -6.69
N PHE A 585 -12.19 -6.94 -6.48
CA PHE A 585 -11.24 -8.03 -6.61
C PHE A 585 -11.05 -8.78 -5.28
N LEU A 586 -10.33 -9.89 -5.28
CA LEU A 586 -10.04 -10.67 -4.07
C LEU A 586 -9.53 -9.81 -2.91
N ASP A 587 -8.65 -8.85 -3.19
CA ASP A 587 -8.04 -7.98 -2.18
C ASP A 587 -9.11 -7.11 -1.50
N ASP A 588 -10.11 -6.64 -2.25
CA ASP A 588 -11.21 -5.84 -1.72
C ASP A 588 -12.02 -6.62 -0.69
N TYR A 589 -12.33 -7.90 -0.97
CA TYR A 589 -13.02 -8.76 -0.02
C TYR A 589 -12.12 -9.11 1.17
N ALA A 590 -10.92 -9.60 0.93
CA ALA A 590 -10.04 -10.10 1.98
C ALA A 590 -9.68 -9.02 3.01
N PHE A 591 -9.40 -7.79 2.57
CA PHE A 591 -9.00 -6.71 3.47
C PHE A 591 -10.20 -6.09 4.20
N VAL A 592 -11.36 -5.96 3.52
CA VAL A 592 -12.60 -5.52 4.19
C VAL A 592 -13.03 -6.55 5.23
N ILE A 593 -13.01 -7.85 4.93
CA ILE A 593 -13.32 -8.91 5.91
C ILE A 593 -12.39 -8.81 7.13
N ARG A 594 -11.07 -8.64 6.93
CA ARG A 594 -10.12 -8.43 8.03
C ARG A 594 -10.50 -7.22 8.88
N GLY A 595 -10.76 -6.08 8.24
CA GLY A 595 -11.16 -4.85 8.91
C GLY A 595 -12.44 -5.02 9.74
N LEU A 596 -13.43 -5.71 9.20
CA LEU A 596 -14.70 -5.99 9.88
C LEU A 596 -14.55 -6.94 11.07
N ILE A 597 -13.70 -7.97 10.96
CA ILE A 597 -13.40 -8.86 12.08
C ILE A 597 -12.69 -8.09 13.21
N ASP A 598 -11.70 -7.27 12.84
CA ASP A 598 -11.00 -6.42 13.82
C ASP A 598 -11.98 -5.43 14.49
N LEU A 599 -12.87 -4.83 13.72
CA LEU A 599 -13.89 -3.90 14.22
C LEU A 599 -14.89 -4.58 15.15
N TYR A 600 -15.32 -5.80 14.82
CA TYR A 600 -16.16 -6.60 15.73
C TYR A 600 -15.44 -6.86 17.08
N GLU A 601 -14.17 -7.27 17.07
CA GLU A 601 -13.41 -7.55 18.29
C GLU A 601 -13.17 -6.32 19.18
N ALA A 602 -13.29 -5.12 18.61
CA ALA A 602 -13.13 -3.86 19.35
C ALA A 602 -14.46 -3.23 19.81
N SER A 603 -15.52 -3.36 19.01
CA SER A 603 -16.83 -2.75 19.28
C SER A 603 -17.87 -3.73 19.85
N PHE A 604 -17.69 -5.02 19.59
CA PHE A 604 -18.64 -6.10 19.85
C PHE A 604 -20.01 -5.94 19.17
N GLU A 605 -20.09 -5.07 18.16
CA GLU A 605 -21.28 -4.91 17.34
C GLU A 605 -21.39 -6.07 16.34
N HIS A 606 -22.37 -6.95 16.52
CA HIS A 606 -22.54 -8.19 15.75
C HIS A 606 -22.71 -7.95 14.26
N GLN A 607 -23.27 -6.80 13.86
CA GLN A 607 -23.47 -6.45 12.44
C GLN A 607 -22.17 -6.54 11.61
N TRP A 608 -21.02 -6.23 12.20
CA TRP A 608 -19.73 -6.27 11.49
C TRP A 608 -19.27 -7.72 11.24
N LEU A 609 -19.44 -8.59 12.23
CA LEU A 609 -19.14 -10.01 12.07
C LEU A 609 -20.09 -10.68 11.07
N GLU A 610 -21.39 -10.38 11.15
CA GLU A 610 -22.39 -10.88 10.19
C GLU A 610 -22.07 -10.46 8.75
N TRP A 611 -21.66 -9.19 8.57
CA TRP A 611 -21.28 -8.72 7.23
C TRP A 611 -19.99 -9.37 6.76
N ALA A 612 -18.98 -9.53 7.61
CA ALA A 612 -17.75 -10.28 7.30
C ALA A 612 -18.04 -11.71 6.82
N LEU A 613 -18.98 -12.40 7.48
CA LEU A 613 -19.40 -13.74 7.07
C LEU A 613 -20.07 -13.79 5.71
N ARG A 614 -20.94 -12.81 5.41
CA ARG A 614 -21.58 -12.69 4.09
C ARG A 614 -20.55 -12.41 2.98
N LEU A 615 -19.61 -11.51 3.24
CA LEU A 615 -18.54 -11.22 2.30
C LEU A 615 -17.61 -12.41 2.09
N GLN A 616 -17.32 -13.20 3.16
CA GLN A 616 -16.52 -14.44 3.00
C GLN A 616 -17.23 -15.47 2.12
N GLN A 617 -18.55 -15.64 2.28
CA GLN A 617 -19.32 -16.53 1.41
C GLN A 617 -19.30 -16.05 -0.05
N LYS A 618 -19.43 -14.73 -0.27
CA LYS A 618 -19.36 -14.14 -1.60
C LYS A 618 -17.95 -14.27 -2.22
N GLN A 619 -16.90 -14.07 -1.43
CA GLN A 619 -15.51 -14.31 -1.85
C GLN A 619 -15.31 -15.77 -2.29
N ASP A 620 -15.86 -16.72 -1.53
CA ASP A 620 -15.81 -18.14 -1.86
C ASP A 620 -16.51 -18.47 -3.18
N GLU A 621 -17.65 -17.81 -3.45
CA GLU A 621 -18.43 -17.98 -4.68
C GLU A 621 -17.68 -17.43 -5.91
N LEU A 622 -17.10 -16.24 -5.81
CA LEU A 622 -16.55 -15.52 -6.96
C LEU A 622 -15.14 -15.97 -7.36
N PHE A 623 -14.28 -16.27 -6.38
CA PHE A 623 -12.84 -16.38 -6.64
C PHE A 623 -12.25 -17.76 -6.39
N TRP A 624 -12.99 -18.70 -5.75
CA TRP A 624 -12.40 -19.98 -5.36
C TRP A 624 -12.06 -20.89 -6.57
N ASP A 625 -10.81 -21.34 -6.63
CA ASP A 625 -10.41 -22.40 -7.56
C ASP A 625 -10.55 -23.78 -6.92
N ALA A 626 -11.60 -24.50 -7.32
CA ALA A 626 -11.86 -25.84 -6.82
C ALA A 626 -10.89 -26.91 -7.39
N LYS A 627 -10.12 -26.60 -8.43
CA LYS A 627 -9.20 -27.54 -9.09
C LYS A 627 -7.81 -27.48 -8.47
N GLU A 628 -7.24 -26.27 -8.38
CA GLU A 628 -5.86 -26.08 -7.95
C GLU A 628 -5.77 -25.41 -6.58
N PHE A 629 -6.91 -25.17 -5.94
CA PHE A 629 -7.08 -24.48 -4.66
C PHE A 629 -6.60 -23.01 -4.68
N GLY A 630 -6.90 -22.29 -3.60
CA GLY A 630 -6.65 -20.85 -3.52
C GLY A 630 -7.67 -20.03 -4.30
N TYR A 631 -7.55 -18.71 -4.19
CA TYR A 631 -8.45 -17.79 -4.85
C TYR A 631 -7.76 -17.13 -6.04
N PHE A 632 -8.49 -16.99 -7.15
CA PHE A 632 -8.10 -16.08 -8.23
C PHE A 632 -8.24 -14.62 -7.78
N THR A 633 -7.51 -13.72 -8.43
CA THR A 633 -7.58 -12.28 -8.14
C THR A 633 -8.87 -11.64 -8.64
N ASP A 634 -9.49 -12.19 -9.68
CA ASP A 634 -10.68 -11.69 -10.37
C ASP A 634 -11.79 -12.76 -10.44
N ASP A 635 -13.02 -12.31 -10.72
CA ASP A 635 -14.23 -13.16 -10.79
C ASP A 635 -14.47 -13.81 -12.17
N ALA A 636 -13.54 -13.66 -13.12
CA ALA A 636 -13.66 -14.13 -14.51
C ALA A 636 -14.77 -13.45 -15.36
N HIS A 637 -15.37 -12.38 -14.87
CA HIS A 637 -16.46 -11.70 -15.60
C HIS A 637 -15.93 -10.97 -16.83
N ASP A 638 -14.76 -10.35 -16.75
CA ASP A 638 -14.11 -9.67 -17.88
C ASP A 638 -13.28 -10.65 -18.71
N THR A 639 -13.85 -11.11 -19.81
CA THR A 639 -13.19 -12.06 -20.74
C THR A 639 -12.03 -11.42 -21.52
N SER A 640 -11.83 -10.11 -21.44
CA SER A 640 -10.69 -9.44 -22.06
C SER A 640 -9.39 -9.63 -21.27
N VAL A 641 -9.46 -10.05 -20.02
CA VAL A 641 -8.31 -10.42 -19.20
C VAL A 641 -7.88 -11.85 -19.56
N LEU A 642 -6.74 -11.96 -20.26
CA LEU A 642 -6.33 -13.21 -20.91
C LEU A 642 -5.87 -14.32 -19.94
N ILE A 643 -5.51 -13.97 -18.71
CA ILE A 643 -4.95 -14.88 -17.69
C ILE A 643 -5.53 -14.52 -16.34
N ARG A 644 -6.19 -15.46 -15.68
CA ARG A 644 -6.58 -15.34 -14.27
C ARG A 644 -5.38 -15.67 -13.39
N LEU A 645 -5.05 -14.75 -12.51
CA LEU A 645 -3.88 -14.88 -11.65
C LEU A 645 -4.26 -15.26 -10.20
N LYS A 646 -3.32 -15.90 -9.51
CA LYS A 646 -3.27 -15.98 -8.05
C LYS A 646 -2.00 -15.27 -7.61
N GLU A 647 -2.13 -14.27 -6.75
CA GLU A 647 -0.98 -13.46 -6.33
C GLU A 647 0.01 -14.28 -5.52
N GLU A 648 1.25 -14.33 -6.00
CA GLU A 648 2.31 -15.20 -5.48
C GLU A 648 3.27 -14.51 -4.50
N GLN A 649 3.05 -13.23 -4.20
CA GLN A 649 3.94 -12.49 -3.29
C GLN A 649 3.21 -11.35 -2.59
N ASP A 650 3.65 -11.07 -1.36
CA ASP A 650 3.32 -9.86 -0.66
C ASP A 650 4.17 -8.71 -1.24
N GLY A 651 3.51 -7.60 -1.56
CA GLY A 651 4.11 -6.39 -2.12
C GLY A 651 4.06 -5.23 -1.13
N ALA A 652 3.62 -4.08 -1.62
CA ALA A 652 3.25 -2.96 -0.78
C ALA A 652 2.03 -3.28 0.10
N GLU A 653 1.15 -4.09 -0.43
CA GLU A 653 0.00 -4.70 0.22
C GLU A 653 0.25 -6.21 0.36
N PRO A 654 -0.34 -6.88 1.35
CA PRO A 654 -0.26 -8.34 1.44
C PRO A 654 -1.05 -9.01 0.31
N SER A 655 -0.69 -10.24 -0.05
CA SER A 655 -1.47 -11.03 -1.01
C SER A 655 -2.89 -11.30 -0.48
N GLY A 656 -3.90 -11.14 -1.34
CA GLY A 656 -5.29 -11.44 -1.00
C GLY A 656 -5.49 -12.87 -0.51
N ASN A 657 -4.78 -13.86 -1.09
CA ASN A 657 -4.78 -15.25 -0.63
C ASN A 657 -4.20 -15.41 0.79
N ALA A 658 -3.14 -14.66 1.11
CA ALA A 658 -2.51 -14.71 2.43
C ALA A 658 -3.46 -14.18 3.52
N VAL A 659 -4.11 -13.06 3.23
CA VAL A 659 -5.10 -12.46 4.14
C VAL A 659 -6.34 -13.34 4.27
N ALA A 660 -6.87 -13.86 3.16
CA ALA A 660 -8.02 -14.76 3.15
C ALA A 660 -7.77 -16.03 3.97
N ALA A 661 -6.56 -16.61 3.87
CA ALA A 661 -6.22 -17.79 4.66
C ALA A 661 -6.31 -17.55 6.18
N SER A 662 -5.87 -16.38 6.65
CA SER A 662 -5.98 -15.97 8.05
C SER A 662 -7.42 -15.65 8.46
N ASN A 663 -8.18 -14.96 7.60
CA ASN A 663 -9.59 -14.65 7.83
C ASN A 663 -10.44 -15.91 7.98
N LEU A 664 -10.22 -16.91 7.12
CA LEU A 664 -10.92 -18.21 7.21
C LEU A 664 -10.73 -18.88 8.54
N VAL A 665 -9.51 -18.88 9.11
CA VAL A 665 -9.25 -19.46 10.44
C VAL A 665 -9.95 -18.66 11.52
N ARG A 666 -9.88 -17.31 11.48
CA ARG A 666 -10.57 -16.45 12.47
C ARG A 666 -12.08 -16.68 12.42
N LEU A 667 -12.70 -16.58 11.23
CA LEU A 667 -14.15 -16.77 11.06
C LEU A 667 -14.61 -18.18 11.44
N ALA A 668 -13.81 -19.21 11.15
CA ALA A 668 -14.12 -20.58 11.58
C ALA A 668 -14.25 -20.70 13.10
N ASN A 669 -13.41 -20.00 13.85
CA ASN A 669 -13.45 -19.99 15.31
C ASN A 669 -14.60 -19.12 15.89
N PHE A 670 -15.12 -18.16 15.12
CA PHE A 670 -16.32 -17.40 15.49
C PHE A 670 -17.63 -18.15 15.16
N THR A 671 -17.60 -19.16 14.31
CA THR A 671 -18.81 -19.76 13.74
C THR A 671 -18.85 -21.28 13.81
N ASN A 672 -17.82 -21.89 14.38
CA ASN A 672 -17.65 -23.36 14.40
C ASN A 672 -17.77 -24.01 13.00
N ARG A 673 -17.15 -23.38 11.97
CA ARG A 673 -17.12 -23.81 10.56
C ARG A 673 -15.80 -24.52 10.21
N PRO A 674 -15.66 -25.83 10.46
CA PRO A 674 -14.42 -26.56 10.20
C PRO A 674 -14.05 -26.62 8.70
N ASP A 675 -15.02 -26.46 7.80
CA ASP A 675 -14.79 -26.39 6.36
C ASP A 675 -13.90 -25.21 5.95
N TRP A 676 -13.99 -24.09 6.65
CA TRP A 676 -13.09 -22.95 6.40
C TRP A 676 -11.66 -23.19 6.88
N ILE A 677 -11.45 -23.98 7.92
CA ILE A 677 -10.11 -24.43 8.31
C ILE A 677 -9.50 -25.31 7.20
N VAL A 678 -10.31 -26.22 6.63
CA VAL A 678 -9.88 -27.06 5.50
C VAL A 678 -9.52 -26.18 4.30
N ARG A 679 -10.35 -25.19 3.97
CA ARG A 679 -10.10 -24.27 2.84
C ARG A 679 -8.82 -23.46 3.04
N SER A 680 -8.57 -22.95 4.24
CA SER A 680 -7.32 -22.28 4.57
C SER A 680 -6.09 -23.19 4.36
N ARG A 681 -6.18 -24.49 4.75
CA ARG A 681 -5.11 -25.47 4.48
C ARG A 681 -4.91 -25.72 2.98
N GLN A 682 -5.99 -25.77 2.22
CA GLN A 682 -5.92 -25.91 0.74
C GLN A 682 -5.19 -24.73 0.09
N ILE A 683 -5.41 -23.49 0.56
CA ILE A 683 -4.62 -22.32 0.12
C ILE A 683 -3.14 -22.57 0.38
N MET A 684 -2.75 -22.96 1.60
CA MET A 684 -1.34 -23.23 1.93
C MET A 684 -0.74 -24.33 1.05
N THR A 685 -1.54 -25.35 0.67
CA THR A 685 -1.11 -26.41 -0.23
C THR A 685 -0.88 -25.87 -1.66
N ALA A 686 -1.73 -24.98 -2.14
CA ALA A 686 -1.56 -24.35 -3.46
C ALA A 686 -0.24 -23.57 -3.56
N PHE A 687 0.18 -22.92 -2.47
CA PHE A 687 1.41 -22.12 -2.40
C PHE A 687 2.62 -22.89 -1.82
N ASP A 688 2.55 -24.21 -1.67
CA ASP A 688 3.58 -25.07 -1.06
C ASP A 688 4.99 -24.81 -1.62
N LYS A 689 5.16 -24.73 -2.93
CA LYS A 689 6.45 -24.51 -3.59
C LYS A 689 7.09 -23.19 -3.19
N LEU A 690 6.29 -22.13 -3.10
CA LEU A 690 6.77 -20.80 -2.70
C LEU A 690 7.10 -20.76 -1.21
N LEU A 691 6.22 -21.30 -0.38
CA LEU A 691 6.42 -21.38 1.06
C LEU A 691 7.68 -22.20 1.42
N ASN A 692 7.94 -23.32 0.74
CA ASN A 692 9.17 -24.09 0.92
C ASN A 692 10.41 -23.42 0.28
N GLY A 693 10.25 -22.71 -0.85
CA GLY A 693 11.33 -22.11 -1.61
C GLY A 693 11.78 -20.75 -1.08
N VAL A 694 10.88 -19.78 -1.07
CA VAL A 694 11.14 -18.38 -0.76
C VAL A 694 10.03 -17.80 0.12
N PRO A 695 9.85 -18.30 1.36
CA PRO A 695 8.77 -17.85 2.24
C PRO A 695 8.80 -16.35 2.56
N MET A 696 9.96 -15.68 2.46
CA MET A 696 10.06 -14.23 2.61
C MET A 696 9.34 -13.45 1.51
N ALA A 697 8.88 -14.10 0.44
CA ALA A 697 8.01 -13.47 -0.57
C ALA A 697 6.54 -13.42 -0.12
N LEU A 698 6.16 -14.21 0.88
CA LEU A 698 4.80 -14.31 1.40
C LEU A 698 4.79 -14.36 2.95
N PRO A 699 5.38 -13.36 3.66
CA PRO A 699 5.41 -13.34 5.12
C PRO A 699 4.01 -13.40 5.75
N GLU A 700 3.02 -12.75 5.14
CA GLU A 700 1.62 -12.78 5.61
C GLU A 700 1.00 -14.18 5.47
N MET A 701 1.32 -14.92 4.41
CA MET A 701 0.87 -16.32 4.27
C MET A 701 1.55 -17.24 5.29
N VAL A 702 2.82 -16.98 5.62
CA VAL A 702 3.52 -17.72 6.70
C VAL A 702 2.81 -17.48 8.04
N ILE A 703 2.29 -16.28 8.30
CA ILE A 703 1.44 -16.01 9.48
C ILE A 703 0.20 -16.91 9.45
N GLY A 704 -0.50 -16.99 8.33
CA GLY A 704 -1.64 -17.90 8.18
C GLY A 704 -1.28 -19.36 8.51
N LEU A 705 -0.11 -19.83 8.05
CA LEU A 705 0.40 -21.17 8.38
C LEU A 705 0.70 -21.32 9.88
N MET A 706 1.25 -20.28 10.53
CA MET A 706 1.51 -20.25 11.98
C MET A 706 0.19 -20.35 12.77
N VAL A 707 -0.84 -19.60 12.35
CA VAL A 707 -2.18 -19.63 13.00
C VAL A 707 -2.83 -21.00 12.89
N GLN A 708 -2.65 -21.71 11.77
CA GLN A 708 -3.16 -23.08 11.61
C GLN A 708 -2.40 -24.10 12.46
N HIS A 709 -1.11 -23.90 12.67
CA HIS A 709 -0.25 -24.85 13.39
C HIS A 709 -0.30 -24.65 14.90
N HIS A 710 -0.48 -23.43 15.35
CA HIS A 710 -0.58 -23.09 16.77
C HIS A 710 -2.03 -22.86 17.18
N PRO A 711 -2.49 -23.43 18.29
CA PRO A 711 -3.88 -23.31 18.70
C PRO A 711 -4.31 -21.87 18.91
N VAL A 712 -5.46 -21.52 18.38
CA VAL A 712 -6.10 -20.22 18.62
C VAL A 712 -6.57 -20.16 20.07
N LYS A 713 -6.26 -19.08 20.78
CA LYS A 713 -6.84 -18.76 22.08
C LYS A 713 -8.20 -18.09 21.86
N GLN A 714 -9.26 -18.76 22.24
CA GLN A 714 -10.59 -18.18 22.29
C GLN A 714 -10.79 -17.56 23.67
N VAL A 715 -10.89 -16.24 23.72
CA VAL A 715 -11.13 -15.48 24.96
C VAL A 715 -12.58 -15.01 24.94
N VAL A 716 -13.37 -15.47 25.90
CA VAL A 716 -14.76 -15.06 26.07
C VAL A 716 -14.89 -14.29 27.36
N ILE A 717 -15.36 -13.06 27.30
CA ILE A 717 -15.74 -12.27 28.46
C ILE A 717 -17.25 -12.38 28.64
N ARG A 718 -17.66 -12.91 29.80
CA ARG A 718 -19.07 -12.93 30.23
C ARG A 718 -19.32 -11.70 31.10
N GLY A 719 -20.17 -10.78 30.63
CA GLY A 719 -20.49 -9.53 31.32
C GLY A 719 -21.11 -8.52 30.37
N GLU A 720 -21.69 -7.47 30.92
CA GLU A 720 -22.20 -6.34 30.15
C GLU A 720 -21.05 -5.45 29.69
N LEU A 721 -21.04 -4.98 28.44
CA LEU A 721 -19.95 -4.20 27.85
C LEU A 721 -19.64 -2.93 28.66
N GLU A 722 -20.68 -2.26 29.17
CA GLU A 722 -20.54 -1.00 29.90
C GLU A 722 -20.11 -1.17 31.36
N ALA A 723 -20.13 -2.40 31.88
CA ALA A 723 -19.71 -2.65 33.25
C ALA A 723 -18.21 -2.41 33.45
N PRO A 724 -17.80 -1.69 34.49
CA PRO A 724 -16.38 -1.35 34.74
C PRO A 724 -15.48 -2.59 34.76
N GLU A 725 -15.90 -3.67 35.38
CA GLU A 725 -15.14 -4.91 35.50
C GLU A 725 -14.94 -5.58 34.12
N THR A 726 -15.95 -5.49 33.24
CA THR A 726 -15.86 -5.99 31.86
C THR A 726 -14.83 -5.19 31.07
N ARG A 727 -14.90 -3.87 31.18
CA ARG A 727 -13.95 -2.95 30.53
C ARG A 727 -12.51 -3.17 31.01
N GLU A 728 -12.27 -3.39 32.29
CA GLU A 728 -10.96 -3.69 32.84
C GLU A 728 -10.38 -4.99 32.27
N LEU A 729 -11.20 -6.04 32.15
CA LEU A 729 -10.78 -7.31 31.52
C LEU A 729 -10.47 -7.12 30.03
N LEU A 730 -11.31 -6.41 29.27
CA LEU A 730 -11.09 -6.11 27.87
C LEU A 730 -9.83 -5.26 27.65
N GLN A 731 -9.61 -4.25 28.48
CA GLN A 731 -8.41 -3.43 28.44
C GLN A 731 -7.14 -4.26 28.72
N CYS A 732 -7.21 -5.20 29.68
CA CYS A 732 -6.12 -6.13 29.93
C CYS A 732 -5.80 -6.98 28.68
N ILE A 733 -6.81 -7.49 27.97
CA ILE A 733 -6.62 -8.28 26.76
C ILE A 733 -5.95 -7.43 25.67
N ASN A 734 -6.45 -6.22 25.45
CA ASN A 734 -5.96 -5.31 24.41
C ASN A 734 -4.56 -4.75 24.70
N ALA A 735 -4.18 -4.64 25.98
CA ALA A 735 -2.84 -4.22 26.39
C ALA A 735 -1.75 -5.26 26.13
N HIS A 736 -2.10 -6.52 25.84
CA HIS A 736 -1.13 -7.60 25.64
C HIS A 736 -1.14 -8.12 24.21
N PHE A 737 0.05 -8.30 23.64
CA PHE A 737 0.19 -8.88 22.31
C PHE A 737 -0.04 -10.39 22.33
N VAL A 738 -1.22 -10.81 21.94
CA VAL A 738 -1.64 -12.20 21.81
C VAL A 738 -2.10 -12.44 20.36
N PRO A 739 -1.19 -12.74 19.44
CA PRO A 739 -1.48 -12.69 17.99
C PRO A 739 -2.47 -13.73 17.49
N ASN A 740 -2.57 -14.88 18.18
CA ASN A 740 -3.48 -15.98 17.83
C ASN A 740 -4.69 -16.04 18.76
N LYS A 741 -5.30 -14.88 19.06
CA LYS A 741 -6.55 -14.86 19.81
C LYS A 741 -7.75 -14.54 18.93
N ILE A 742 -8.91 -14.96 19.35
CA ILE A 742 -10.20 -14.37 19.03
C ILE A 742 -10.88 -13.93 20.32
N LEU A 743 -11.58 -12.82 20.25
CA LEU A 743 -12.23 -12.20 21.40
C LEU A 743 -13.75 -12.16 21.21
N LEU A 744 -14.46 -12.68 22.19
CA LEU A 744 -15.91 -12.75 22.22
C LEU A 744 -16.44 -12.06 23.48
N LEU A 745 -17.54 -11.34 23.35
CA LEU A 745 -18.31 -10.83 24.48
C LEU A 745 -19.63 -11.59 24.58
N ALA A 746 -19.85 -12.23 25.72
CA ALA A 746 -21.09 -12.90 26.06
C ALA A 746 -21.89 -11.99 27.01
N ASP A 747 -22.72 -11.10 26.45
CA ASP A 747 -23.51 -10.10 27.18
C ASP A 747 -24.75 -10.68 27.88
N GLY A 748 -25.18 -11.87 27.53
CA GLY A 748 -26.38 -12.54 28.00
C GLY A 748 -27.60 -12.41 27.10
N ASN A 749 -27.47 -11.75 25.97
CA ASN A 749 -28.55 -11.64 25.00
C ASN A 749 -28.65 -12.92 24.15
N SER A 750 -29.43 -13.89 24.65
CA SER A 750 -29.61 -15.20 24.00
C SER A 750 -30.22 -15.15 22.61
N GLU A 751 -30.87 -14.04 22.24
CA GLU A 751 -31.47 -13.85 20.92
C GLU A 751 -30.48 -13.26 19.89
N SER A 752 -29.30 -12.84 20.32
CA SER A 752 -28.32 -12.26 19.42
C SER A 752 -27.73 -13.31 18.48
N PHE A 753 -27.26 -12.83 17.32
CA PHE A 753 -26.57 -13.62 16.29
C PHE A 753 -25.46 -14.52 16.88
N LEU A 754 -24.69 -13.99 17.80
CA LEU A 754 -23.54 -14.70 18.37
C LEU A 754 -23.99 -15.93 19.17
N TYR A 755 -25.03 -15.81 19.99
CA TYR A 755 -25.57 -16.93 20.79
C TYR A 755 -26.26 -17.97 19.92
N GLN A 756 -26.90 -17.58 18.83
CA GLN A 756 -27.46 -18.51 17.85
C GLN A 756 -26.36 -19.29 17.13
N THR A 757 -25.24 -18.63 16.82
CA THR A 757 -24.09 -19.23 16.13
C THR A 757 -23.23 -20.09 17.04
N LEU A 758 -23.09 -19.70 18.32
CA LEU A 758 -22.29 -20.37 19.36
C LEU A 758 -23.13 -20.64 20.59
N PRO A 759 -24.00 -21.67 20.57
CA PRO A 759 -24.94 -21.97 21.68
C PRO A 759 -24.25 -22.20 23.04
N PHE A 760 -22.98 -22.58 23.05
CA PHE A 760 -22.24 -22.79 24.30
C PHE A 760 -22.11 -21.52 25.15
N LEU A 761 -22.22 -20.33 24.52
CA LEU A 761 -22.17 -19.05 25.24
C LEU A 761 -23.28 -18.92 26.28
N SER A 762 -24.44 -19.57 26.05
CA SER A 762 -25.55 -19.63 27.02
C SER A 762 -25.22 -20.40 28.26
N THR A 763 -24.19 -21.26 28.26
CA THR A 763 -23.75 -22.06 29.40
C THR A 763 -22.72 -21.35 30.28
N LEU A 764 -22.25 -20.16 29.85
CA LEU A 764 -21.24 -19.40 30.58
C LEU A 764 -21.89 -18.57 31.67
N GLU A 765 -21.43 -18.70 32.90
CA GLU A 765 -21.98 -18.01 34.06
C GLU A 765 -21.04 -16.92 34.56
N LEU A 766 -21.60 -15.93 35.26
CA LEU A 766 -20.83 -14.97 36.04
C LEU A 766 -20.31 -15.63 37.30
N LYS A 767 -19.01 -15.67 37.49
CA LYS A 767 -18.40 -16.19 38.71
C LYS A 767 -18.57 -15.16 39.86
N ASP A 768 -19.20 -15.52 40.90
CA ASP A 768 -19.48 -14.68 42.07
C ASP A 768 -20.24 -13.37 41.68
N GLY A 769 -21.06 -13.43 40.62
CA GLY A 769 -21.79 -12.27 40.10
C GLY A 769 -20.95 -11.19 39.43
N LYS A 770 -19.64 -11.47 39.11
CA LYS A 770 -18.70 -10.55 38.50
C LYS A 770 -18.45 -10.86 37.05
N ALA A 771 -18.00 -9.89 36.29
CA ALA A 771 -17.50 -10.10 34.93
C ALA A 771 -16.42 -11.19 34.94
N THR A 772 -16.54 -12.16 34.03
CA THR A 772 -15.77 -13.38 34.06
C THR A 772 -15.12 -13.70 32.72
N ALA A 773 -13.82 -13.94 32.71
CA ALA A 773 -13.06 -14.31 31.52
C ALA A 773 -12.91 -15.84 31.46
N TYR A 774 -13.23 -16.41 30.30
CA TYR A 774 -13.00 -17.77 29.90
C TYR A 774 -11.94 -17.83 28.82
N VAL A 775 -10.83 -18.51 29.06
CA VAL A 775 -9.75 -18.67 28.08
C VAL A 775 -9.71 -20.12 27.66
N CYS A 776 -10.09 -20.39 26.41
CA CYS A 776 -10.19 -21.73 25.87
C CYS A 776 -9.15 -21.95 24.77
N GLN A 777 -8.58 -23.14 24.71
CA GLN A 777 -7.64 -23.56 23.69
C GLN A 777 -7.78 -25.06 23.45
N ASN A 778 -7.81 -25.50 22.19
CA ASN A 778 -7.98 -26.94 21.85
C ASN A 778 -9.21 -27.57 22.51
N PHE A 779 -10.37 -26.89 22.51
CA PHE A 779 -11.62 -27.33 23.14
C PHE A 779 -11.53 -27.56 24.66
N SER A 780 -10.49 -27.07 25.32
CA SER A 780 -10.32 -27.07 26.75
C SER A 780 -10.24 -25.65 27.29
N CYS A 781 -11.08 -25.32 28.25
CA CYS A 781 -11.09 -24.02 28.90
C CYS A 781 -10.33 -24.09 30.24
N SER A 782 -9.59 -23.02 30.54
CA SER A 782 -9.05 -22.78 31.87
C SER A 782 -10.19 -22.55 32.88
N LEU A 783 -9.88 -22.63 34.17
CA LEU A 783 -10.83 -22.19 35.21
C LEU A 783 -11.19 -20.71 34.96
N PRO A 784 -12.48 -20.35 35.07
CA PRO A 784 -12.93 -19.00 34.87
C PRO A 784 -12.32 -18.04 35.89
N VAL A 785 -11.88 -16.88 35.42
CA VAL A 785 -11.20 -15.85 36.23
C VAL A 785 -11.94 -14.52 36.19
N THR A 786 -11.87 -13.77 37.28
CA THR A 786 -12.56 -12.50 37.45
C THR A 786 -11.58 -11.32 37.70
N SER A 787 -10.30 -11.63 37.86
CA SER A 787 -9.29 -10.59 38.09
C SER A 787 -8.37 -10.38 36.89
N VAL A 788 -7.95 -9.15 36.68
CA VAL A 788 -6.98 -8.74 35.66
C VAL A 788 -5.67 -9.52 35.80
N ALA A 789 -5.19 -9.77 37.06
CA ALA A 789 -3.93 -10.46 37.29
C ALA A 789 -3.98 -11.93 36.84
N GLU A 790 -5.08 -12.64 37.14
CA GLU A 790 -5.28 -14.04 36.74
C GLU A 790 -5.45 -14.12 35.20
N LEU A 791 -6.22 -13.20 34.62
CA LEU A 791 -6.41 -13.15 33.16
C LEU A 791 -5.07 -12.93 32.44
N LYS A 792 -4.26 -11.96 32.88
CA LYS A 792 -2.92 -11.71 32.36
C LYS A 792 -2.06 -12.97 32.38
N ALA A 793 -2.08 -13.73 33.48
CA ALA A 793 -1.31 -14.97 33.59
C ALA A 793 -1.76 -16.03 32.57
N LEU A 794 -3.05 -16.09 32.20
CA LEU A 794 -3.59 -17.00 31.18
C LEU A 794 -3.25 -16.54 29.75
N LEU A 795 -3.20 -15.22 29.49
CA LEU A 795 -2.88 -14.68 28.17
C LEU A 795 -1.41 -14.90 27.79
N ILE A 796 -0.50 -14.81 28.76
CA ILE A 796 0.95 -14.88 28.54
C ILE A 796 1.45 -16.34 28.45
N LYS A 797 0.76 -17.29 29.06
CA LYS A 797 1.02 -18.73 28.88
C LYS A 797 0.75 -19.16 27.43
#